data_96a0d92e4b3ffe298ce7bb837f5af9df
#
_entry.id   96a0d92e4b3ffe298ce7bb837f5af9df
#
_cell.length_a   1.000
_cell.length_b   1.000
_cell.length_c   1.000
_cell.angle_alpha   90.00
_cell.angle_beta   90.00
_cell.angle_gamma   90.00
#
_symmetry.space_group_name_H-M   'P 1'
#
loop_
_entity.id
_entity.type
_entity.pdbx_description
1 polymer ?
#
loop_
_entity_poly.entity_id
_entity_poly.type
_entity_poly.pdbx_seq_one_letter_code
_entity_poly.pdbx_strand_id
1 'polypeptide(L)'
;MERSKVMILRAKIPATAFLPLFTFALAMWLAGCGGATTASTPSPSPTPTPTPTPTDPDQRADSLIAQMTQQEMLQLVHGDLPFTSPVGPRNTSGWVPGLPGLEIPDLLYADGPAGVGDQVGPATALPSTLASAASWDLTEAYKYGQVIGLEESAFGINVYLGGNVNLTGREPRDGRTFETTGEDPFLAGEINAQHLLGVQDQNVIAGVKHYAFNDQETGRLLANALIDERSARESDLLAFEVSLKGSNAQMVMCAGNLVNGTYNCQNNHLLNDVLKGSMGFDGFVLSDWYSTESSVPSALGGLDQEQPYGYYFDGIWEYEQSNGTWAAESLEQALANGDMPVSRLDNMVHRVLRGMCVAGVMDTPVDVHPINAAADAAIAQEAEEQGAVLLKNAGGQLPLNPSAAQSIAVIGSHADVGVLSGGGSAQVTPYGGSALTLPPDCPPNSSFPGGAACTWSSQIYDPSPPLAAIKAIAPKATVTYDDGTDPDAAAALAATSTVAIVFESDWESEGMDRVDLSFPSAQDALVAAVAAANPHTVVVLENGGAHVMPWLANVSAVLEAWYPGQKGGTAIANLLFGAVNPSGKLPITFPASVSQLPRPVIPIPTSTTEAFNVDYTIEGFNVGYKWYEAQNLQPLFAFGYGLSYTTFSITNPQVTPDSPPSNGFQVSFNVTNTGNQAGAEVAQVYLGLPSGIGEPPMRLVGWSKVLLQPGAQQAVTVTVDATSSSHPLSYWSTSTNGWVVAPGDYTVYVGNSSDNVKPAGTFHVG
;
A
#
# COMPACT_ATOMS: atom_id res chain seq x y z
N MET A 1 -31.98 25.74 -30.73
CA MET A 1 -31.82 25.88 -32.20
C MET A 1 -30.34 25.68 -32.44
N GLU A 2 -29.81 24.73 -33.04
CA GLU A 2 -30.13 23.78 -34.08
C GLU A 2 -29.46 22.43 -33.76
N ARG A 3 -30.13 21.35 -34.09
CA ARG A 3 -29.63 19.99 -33.97
C ARG A 3 -28.81 19.66 -35.22
N SER A 4 -27.59 19.18 -35.08
CA SER A 4 -26.89 18.43 -36.15
C SER A 4 -26.79 16.94 -35.79
N LYS A 5 -27.52 16.15 -36.60
CA LYS A 5 -27.47 14.69 -36.59
C LYS A 5 -26.22 14.25 -37.36
N VAL A 6 -25.41 13.38 -36.78
CA VAL A 6 -24.42 12.60 -37.51
C VAL A 6 -24.92 11.18 -37.67
N MET A 7 -24.90 10.72 -38.91
CA MET A 7 -25.49 9.51 -39.46
C MET A 7 -24.47 8.39 -39.40
N ILE A 8 -24.82 7.29 -38.72
CA ILE A 8 -23.99 6.08 -38.66
C ILE A 8 -24.22 5.26 -39.91
N LEU A 9 -23.17 5.07 -40.72
CA LEU A 9 -23.16 4.09 -41.81
C LEU A 9 -22.63 2.74 -41.28
N ARG A 10 -23.50 1.74 -41.25
CA ARG A 10 -23.13 0.33 -41.08
C ARG A 10 -22.77 -0.29 -42.42
N ALA A 11 -21.54 -0.74 -42.59
CA ALA A 11 -21.17 -1.63 -43.69
C ALA A 11 -21.18 -3.09 -43.19
N LYS A 12 -21.99 -3.93 -43.82
CA LYS A 12 -21.99 -5.39 -43.69
C LYS A 12 -21.00 -5.98 -44.68
N ILE A 13 -20.14 -6.88 -44.24
CA ILE A 13 -19.36 -7.77 -45.12
C ILE A 13 -19.70 -9.22 -44.74
N PRO A 14 -19.98 -10.09 -45.71
CA PRO A 14 -20.41 -11.48 -45.47
C PRO A 14 -19.23 -12.45 -45.34
N ALA A 15 -19.43 -13.49 -44.55
CA ALA A 15 -18.56 -14.63 -44.39
C ALA A 15 -18.58 -15.54 -45.63
N THR A 16 -17.41 -16.01 -46.06
CA THR A 16 -17.27 -17.26 -46.83
C THR A 16 -16.01 -18.01 -46.39
N ALA A 17 -16.24 -19.24 -46.02
CA ALA A 17 -15.24 -20.24 -45.63
C ALA A 17 -14.47 -20.81 -46.84
N PHE A 18 -13.21 -21.15 -46.65
CA PHE A 18 -12.56 -22.26 -47.37
C PHE A 18 -11.37 -22.80 -46.59
N LEU A 19 -11.48 -24.08 -46.21
CA LEU A 19 -10.39 -24.99 -45.82
C LEU A 19 -9.91 -25.68 -47.10
N PRO A 20 -8.61 -26.03 -47.29
CA PRO A 20 -8.33 -27.47 -47.34
C PRO A 20 -7.08 -27.93 -46.62
N LEU A 21 -7.19 -29.13 -46.10
CA LEU A 21 -6.14 -30.08 -45.76
C LEU A 21 -5.17 -30.32 -46.90
N PHE A 22 -3.87 -30.56 -46.61
CA PHE A 22 -3.09 -31.56 -47.33
C PHE A 22 -2.02 -32.20 -46.42
N THR A 23 -1.94 -33.52 -46.58
CA THR A 23 -1.25 -34.57 -45.88
C THR A 23 0.21 -34.79 -46.31
N PHE A 24 0.99 -35.32 -45.37
CA PHE A 24 2.21 -36.12 -45.47
C PHE A 24 2.73 -36.60 -46.84
N ALA A 25 4.06 -36.52 -47.02
CA ALA A 25 4.82 -37.60 -47.68
C ALA A 25 6.29 -37.64 -47.22
N LEU A 26 6.68 -38.75 -46.68
CA LEU A 26 8.01 -39.24 -46.31
C LEU A 26 8.65 -39.88 -47.55
N ALA A 27 9.91 -39.58 -47.88
CA ALA A 27 10.73 -40.42 -48.76
C ALA A 27 12.21 -40.37 -48.38
N MET A 28 12.71 -41.48 -47.87
CA MET A 28 14.15 -41.88 -47.91
C MET A 28 14.52 -42.23 -49.35
N TRP A 29 15.76 -41.95 -49.76
CA TRP A 29 16.61 -42.92 -50.54
C TRP A 29 18.10 -42.63 -50.47
N LEU A 30 18.86 -43.73 -50.64
CA LEU A 30 20.27 -43.96 -50.34
C LEU A 30 21.23 -43.59 -51.48
N ALA A 31 22.42 -43.24 -51.08
CA ALA A 31 23.76 -43.62 -51.58
C ALA A 31 24.08 -43.59 -53.08
N GLY A 32 25.18 -42.88 -53.37
CA GLY A 32 25.98 -43.04 -54.63
C GLY A 32 27.34 -42.39 -54.46
N CYS A 33 28.39 -43.21 -54.42
CA CYS A 33 29.82 -42.83 -54.47
C CYS A 33 30.24 -42.24 -55.82
N GLY A 34 31.03 -41.19 -55.77
CA GLY A 34 31.76 -40.70 -56.97
C GLY A 34 32.77 -39.63 -56.57
N GLY A 35 34.06 -39.97 -56.56
CA GLY A 35 35.13 -39.09 -56.22
C GLY A 35 35.46 -38.10 -57.36
N ALA A 36 35.92 -36.92 -56.97
CA ALA A 36 36.95 -36.17 -57.70
C ALA A 36 37.32 -34.85 -56.99
N THR A 37 38.58 -34.63 -56.85
CA THR A 37 39.38 -33.40 -56.83
C THR A 37 39.08 -32.30 -55.79
N THR A 38 40.00 -32.24 -54.86
CA THR A 38 40.16 -31.19 -53.85
C THR A 38 40.44 -29.84 -54.48
N ALA A 39 39.46 -28.90 -54.37
CA ALA A 39 39.74 -27.49 -54.37
C ALA A 39 39.67 -27.03 -52.89
N SER A 40 40.77 -26.52 -52.35
CA SER A 40 40.88 -25.93 -51.03
C SER A 40 40.01 -24.67 -50.93
N THR A 41 38.86 -24.79 -50.32
CA THR A 41 38.09 -23.62 -49.85
C THR A 41 38.80 -23.03 -48.62
N PRO A 42 38.91 -21.69 -48.50
CA PRO A 42 39.45 -21.07 -47.31
C PRO A 42 38.55 -21.41 -46.11
N SER A 43 39.18 -21.82 -45.02
CA SER A 43 38.52 -22.05 -43.74
C SER A 43 37.73 -20.80 -43.33
N PRO A 44 36.46 -20.89 -42.97
CA PRO A 44 35.75 -19.73 -42.43
C PRO A 44 36.48 -19.26 -41.17
N SER A 45 36.70 -17.96 -41.05
CA SER A 45 37.21 -17.34 -39.83
C SER A 45 36.30 -17.81 -38.66
N PRO A 46 36.87 -18.15 -37.52
CA PRO A 46 36.03 -18.52 -36.34
C PRO A 46 35.07 -17.37 -36.06
N THR A 47 33.80 -17.67 -36.08
CA THR A 47 32.77 -16.77 -35.54
C THR A 47 33.19 -16.43 -34.10
N PRO A 48 33.30 -15.16 -33.71
CA PRO A 48 33.62 -14.83 -32.33
C PRO A 48 32.60 -15.53 -31.41
N THR A 49 33.12 -16.29 -30.46
CA THR A 49 32.32 -16.87 -29.40
C THR A 49 31.64 -15.69 -28.66
N PRO A 50 30.34 -15.67 -28.51
CA PRO A 50 29.68 -14.61 -27.75
C PRO A 50 30.32 -14.52 -26.38
N THR A 51 30.72 -13.33 -25.96
CA THR A 51 31.20 -13.08 -24.61
C THR A 51 30.04 -13.41 -23.67
N PRO A 52 30.23 -14.21 -22.60
CA PRO A 52 29.17 -14.48 -21.66
C PRO A 52 28.60 -13.17 -21.10
N THR A 53 27.29 -13.02 -21.08
CA THR A 53 26.63 -11.87 -20.46
C THR A 53 27.03 -11.84 -18.97
N PRO A 54 27.46 -10.70 -18.42
CA PRO A 54 27.78 -10.59 -17.01
C PRO A 54 26.59 -11.00 -16.15
N THR A 55 26.83 -11.77 -15.10
CA THR A 55 25.78 -12.18 -14.14
C THR A 55 25.62 -11.18 -13.00
N ASP A 56 26.62 -10.32 -12.79
CA ASP A 56 26.59 -9.22 -11.83
C ASP A 56 25.76 -8.06 -12.40
N PRO A 57 24.70 -7.58 -11.69
CA PRO A 57 23.81 -6.55 -12.20
C PRO A 57 24.52 -5.24 -12.55
N ASP A 58 25.48 -4.82 -11.73
CA ASP A 58 26.22 -3.58 -11.97
C ASP A 58 27.11 -3.69 -13.22
N GLN A 59 27.84 -4.80 -13.38
CA GLN A 59 28.65 -5.06 -14.57
C GLN A 59 27.80 -5.17 -15.84
N ARG A 60 26.59 -5.73 -15.72
CA ARG A 60 25.67 -5.83 -16.86
C ARG A 60 25.15 -4.45 -17.27
N ALA A 61 24.75 -3.61 -16.30
CA ALA A 61 24.36 -2.23 -16.55
C ALA A 61 25.47 -1.43 -17.23
N ASP A 62 26.72 -1.48 -16.70
CA ASP A 62 27.87 -0.79 -17.28
C ASP A 62 28.18 -1.27 -18.73
N SER A 63 28.05 -2.57 -18.96
CA SER A 63 28.27 -3.14 -20.30
C SER A 63 27.23 -2.69 -21.33
N LEU A 64 26.00 -2.47 -20.91
CA LEU A 64 24.91 -1.94 -21.74
C LEU A 64 25.13 -0.44 -22.02
N ILE A 65 25.41 0.35 -21.00
CA ILE A 65 25.68 1.80 -21.11
C ILE A 65 26.83 2.06 -22.10
N ALA A 66 27.88 1.25 -22.03
CA ALA A 66 29.01 1.38 -22.97
C ALA A 66 28.63 1.17 -24.45
N GLN A 67 27.48 0.64 -24.77
CA GLN A 67 26.96 0.41 -26.12
C GLN A 67 25.91 1.44 -26.53
N MET A 68 25.38 2.23 -25.57
CA MET A 68 24.31 3.20 -25.81
C MET A 68 24.82 4.51 -26.40
N THR A 69 23.99 5.10 -27.20
CA THR A 69 24.08 6.53 -27.56
C THR A 69 23.46 7.39 -26.44
N GLN A 70 23.82 8.66 -26.37
CA GLN A 70 23.23 9.60 -25.42
C GLN A 70 21.70 9.68 -25.58
N GLN A 71 21.14 9.58 -26.77
CA GLN A 71 19.72 9.61 -27.06
C GLN A 71 19.00 8.37 -26.46
N GLU A 72 19.61 7.20 -26.61
CA GLU A 72 19.07 5.97 -25.99
C GLU A 72 19.12 6.02 -24.47
N MET A 73 20.14 6.63 -23.89
CA MET A 73 20.21 6.87 -22.44
C MET A 73 19.11 7.83 -21.95
N LEU A 74 18.88 8.93 -22.68
CA LEU A 74 17.81 9.88 -22.38
C LEU A 74 16.41 9.22 -22.44
N GLN A 75 16.19 8.33 -23.41
CA GLN A 75 14.94 7.58 -23.52
C GLN A 75 14.64 6.73 -22.29
N LEU A 76 15.64 6.12 -21.64
CA LEU A 76 15.43 5.26 -20.46
C LEU A 76 15.14 6.02 -19.16
N VAL A 77 15.45 7.31 -19.12
CA VAL A 77 15.23 8.13 -17.91
C VAL A 77 13.98 8.99 -17.98
N HIS A 78 13.17 8.82 -19.03
CA HIS A 78 11.94 9.58 -19.26
C HIS A 78 10.78 8.65 -19.63
N GLY A 79 9.65 8.81 -18.95
CA GLY A 79 8.44 8.03 -19.17
C GLY A 79 7.42 8.75 -20.04
N ASP A 80 6.65 7.98 -20.79
CA ASP A 80 5.57 8.44 -21.65
C ASP A 80 4.19 7.98 -21.11
N LEU A 81 3.10 8.70 -21.48
CA LEU A 81 1.75 8.18 -21.31
C LEU A 81 1.38 7.23 -22.43
N PRO A 82 1.11 5.97 -22.09
CA PRO A 82 0.83 4.96 -23.10
C PRO A 82 -0.42 5.26 -23.92
N PHE A 83 -1.41 5.93 -23.35
CA PHE A 83 -2.66 6.26 -24.03
C PHE A 83 -2.57 7.50 -24.94
N THR A 84 -1.54 8.32 -24.84
CA THR A 84 -1.28 9.44 -25.75
C THR A 84 -0.34 9.06 -26.89
N SER A 85 0.49 8.02 -26.69
CA SER A 85 1.38 7.53 -27.70
C SER A 85 0.63 6.76 -28.81
N PRO A 86 0.87 7.07 -30.10
CA PRO A 86 0.29 6.30 -31.20
C PRO A 86 0.87 4.89 -31.34
N VAL A 87 2.02 4.62 -30.70
CA VAL A 87 2.78 3.36 -30.78
C VAL A 87 2.95 2.66 -29.43
N GLY A 88 2.62 3.32 -28.32
CA GLY A 88 2.75 2.77 -26.97
C GLY A 88 1.70 1.72 -26.63
N PRO A 89 1.98 0.88 -25.64
CA PRO A 89 1.00 -0.04 -25.09
C PRO A 89 -0.15 0.75 -24.44
N ARG A 90 -1.35 0.20 -24.45
CA ARG A 90 -2.52 0.79 -23.81
C ARG A 90 -2.79 0.09 -22.48
N ASN A 91 -3.50 0.77 -21.60
CA ASN A 91 -3.91 0.23 -20.31
C ASN A 91 -2.74 0.02 -19.32
N THR A 92 -1.89 1.02 -19.18
CA THR A 92 -0.84 1.08 -18.15
C THR A 92 -0.81 2.48 -17.54
N SER A 93 -0.32 2.61 -16.29
CA SER A 93 -0.19 3.92 -15.64
C SER A 93 0.96 4.76 -16.22
N GLY A 94 1.97 4.10 -16.77
CA GLY A 94 3.14 4.71 -17.40
C GLY A 94 3.87 3.72 -18.31
N TRP A 95 4.77 4.25 -19.16
CA TRP A 95 5.54 3.47 -20.11
C TRP A 95 6.90 4.12 -20.37
N VAL A 96 7.97 3.34 -20.30
CA VAL A 96 9.29 3.71 -20.80
C VAL A 96 9.65 2.75 -21.93
N PRO A 97 9.81 3.25 -23.17
CA PRO A 97 10.19 2.40 -24.28
C PRO A 97 11.54 1.74 -24.06
N GLY A 98 11.63 0.43 -24.30
CA GLY A 98 12.87 -0.31 -24.26
C GLY A 98 13.78 -0.04 -25.46
N LEU A 99 14.91 -0.74 -25.50
CA LEU A 99 15.88 -0.67 -26.59
C LEU A 99 16.08 -2.07 -27.19
N PRO A 100 15.23 -2.49 -28.15
CA PRO A 100 15.28 -3.86 -28.69
C PRO A 100 16.63 -4.23 -29.31
N GLY A 101 17.39 -3.24 -29.81
CA GLY A 101 18.74 -3.45 -30.34
C GLY A 101 19.76 -3.88 -29.28
N LEU A 102 19.49 -3.64 -28.01
CA LEU A 102 20.31 -4.00 -26.86
C LEU A 102 19.60 -5.04 -25.95
N GLU A 103 18.49 -5.62 -26.42
CA GLU A 103 17.67 -6.58 -25.67
C GLU A 103 17.13 -6.03 -24.34
N ILE A 104 16.90 -4.70 -24.27
CA ILE A 104 16.29 -4.04 -23.13
C ILE A 104 14.79 -3.96 -23.37
N PRO A 105 13.95 -4.60 -22.53
CA PRO A 105 12.50 -4.56 -22.66
C PRO A 105 11.92 -3.20 -22.25
N ASP A 106 10.66 -2.94 -22.66
CA ASP A 106 9.87 -1.83 -22.17
C ASP A 106 9.67 -1.94 -20.64
N LEU A 107 9.58 -0.80 -19.95
CA LEU A 107 9.04 -0.74 -18.59
C LEU A 107 7.58 -0.33 -18.66
N LEU A 108 6.70 -1.16 -18.12
CA LEU A 108 5.24 -0.99 -18.09
C LEU A 108 4.79 -0.91 -16.64
N TYR A 109 4.19 0.21 -16.28
CA TYR A 109 3.85 0.56 -14.91
C TYR A 109 2.36 0.35 -14.64
N ALA A 110 2.02 -0.18 -13.44
CA ALA A 110 0.66 -0.14 -12.93
C ALA A 110 0.63 0.32 -11.48
N ASP A 111 -0.42 1.09 -11.16
CA ASP A 111 -0.82 1.37 -9.80
C ASP A 111 -1.47 0.16 -9.16
N GLY A 112 -1.61 0.19 -7.85
CA GLY A 112 -2.49 -0.74 -7.19
C GLY A 112 -2.01 -1.31 -5.86
N PRO A 113 -2.05 -0.55 -4.75
CA PRO A 113 -1.79 -1.12 -3.44
C PRO A 113 -2.81 -2.19 -3.02
N ALA A 114 -4.03 -2.16 -3.57
CA ALA A 114 -5.09 -3.14 -3.29
C ALA A 114 -5.41 -4.08 -4.48
N GLY A 115 -4.46 -4.31 -5.37
CA GLY A 115 -4.60 -5.10 -6.61
C GLY A 115 -4.14 -4.31 -7.81
N VAL A 116 -4.16 -4.88 -9.01
CA VAL A 116 -3.74 -4.16 -10.23
C VAL A 116 -4.71 -3.04 -10.54
N GLY A 117 -4.21 -1.82 -10.72
CA GLY A 117 -5.01 -0.62 -10.94
C GLY A 117 -5.98 -0.69 -12.10
N ASP A 118 -7.06 0.06 -12.01
CA ASP A 118 -8.20 0.01 -12.94
C ASP A 118 -7.86 0.39 -14.39
N GLN A 119 -6.77 1.13 -14.62
CA GLN A 119 -6.28 1.48 -15.95
C GLN A 119 -5.89 0.24 -16.77
N VAL A 120 -5.42 -0.82 -16.10
CA VAL A 120 -4.96 -2.05 -16.75
C VAL A 120 -6.12 -2.92 -17.19
N GLY A 121 -7.12 -3.10 -16.35
CA GLY A 121 -8.31 -3.90 -16.61
C GLY A 121 -8.84 -4.59 -15.35
N PRO A 122 -9.91 -5.38 -15.47
CA PRO A 122 -10.46 -6.08 -14.32
C PRO A 122 -9.45 -7.05 -13.70
N ALA A 123 -9.23 -6.89 -12.41
CA ALA A 123 -8.27 -7.62 -11.60
C ALA A 123 -8.90 -8.10 -10.28
N THR A 124 -8.16 -8.77 -9.42
CA THR A 124 -8.61 -9.11 -8.08
C THR A 124 -8.58 -7.85 -7.21
N ALA A 125 -9.75 -7.34 -6.81
CA ALA A 125 -9.83 -6.32 -5.78
C ALA A 125 -9.58 -6.98 -4.41
N LEU A 126 -8.37 -6.80 -3.89
CA LEU A 126 -7.98 -7.20 -2.54
C LEU A 126 -8.59 -6.25 -1.50
N PRO A 127 -8.69 -6.64 -0.22
CA PRO A 127 -8.96 -5.67 0.84
C PRO A 127 -7.92 -4.55 0.83
N SER A 128 -8.23 -3.42 1.47
CA SER A 128 -7.26 -2.32 1.57
C SER A 128 -5.93 -2.78 2.20
N THR A 129 -4.85 -2.10 1.87
CA THR A 129 -3.53 -2.39 2.44
C THR A 129 -3.51 -2.27 3.96
N LEU A 130 -4.34 -1.34 4.48
CA LEU A 130 -4.53 -1.17 5.92
C LEU A 130 -5.21 -2.41 6.57
N ALA A 131 -6.15 -3.07 5.87
CA ALA A 131 -6.73 -4.34 6.30
C ALA A 131 -5.68 -5.46 6.35
N SER A 132 -4.81 -5.56 5.34
CA SER A 132 -3.69 -6.50 5.36
C SER A 132 -2.75 -6.22 6.55
N ALA A 133 -2.41 -4.96 6.81
CA ALA A 133 -1.61 -4.58 7.97
C ALA A 133 -2.28 -4.93 9.31
N ALA A 134 -3.61 -4.82 9.39
CA ALA A 134 -4.38 -5.22 10.57
C ALA A 134 -4.33 -6.73 10.85
N SER A 135 -3.91 -7.55 9.90
CA SER A 135 -3.67 -8.97 10.13
C SER A 135 -2.49 -9.23 11.08
N TRP A 136 -1.48 -8.34 11.12
CA TRP A 136 -0.20 -8.54 11.82
C TRP A 136 0.47 -9.87 11.45
N ASP A 137 0.27 -10.32 10.22
CA ASP A 137 0.75 -11.62 9.73
C ASP A 137 1.60 -11.43 8.47
N LEU A 138 2.91 -11.62 8.64
CA LEU A 138 3.88 -11.46 7.54
C LEU A 138 3.68 -12.47 6.41
N THR A 139 3.12 -13.65 6.71
CA THR A 139 2.82 -14.67 5.70
C THR A 139 1.61 -14.28 4.86
N GLU A 140 0.59 -13.69 5.48
CA GLU A 140 -0.57 -13.15 4.79
C GLU A 140 -0.16 -11.99 3.89
N ALA A 141 0.61 -11.03 4.44
CA ALA A 141 1.15 -9.90 3.69
C ALA A 141 1.96 -10.34 2.45
N TYR A 142 2.79 -11.38 2.57
CA TYR A 142 3.51 -11.94 1.42
C TYR A 142 2.55 -12.52 0.35
N LYS A 143 1.52 -13.30 0.75
CA LYS A 143 0.52 -13.84 -0.18
C LYS A 143 -0.27 -12.72 -0.89
N TYR A 144 -0.59 -11.66 -0.15
CA TYR A 144 -1.24 -10.47 -0.68
C TYR A 144 -0.42 -9.88 -1.84
N GLY A 145 0.87 -9.64 -1.61
CA GLY A 145 1.79 -9.19 -2.65
C GLY A 145 1.95 -10.18 -3.82
N GLN A 146 1.91 -11.49 -3.55
CA GLN A 146 1.96 -12.50 -4.61
C GLN A 146 0.78 -12.40 -5.58
N VAL A 147 -0.43 -12.13 -5.10
CA VAL A 147 -1.60 -11.95 -5.99
C VAL A 147 -1.36 -10.78 -6.93
N ILE A 148 -0.91 -9.65 -6.41
CA ILE A 148 -0.63 -8.45 -7.21
C ILE A 148 0.43 -8.77 -8.28
N GLY A 149 1.58 -9.32 -7.88
CA GLY A 149 2.67 -9.62 -8.81
C GLY A 149 2.30 -10.66 -9.88
N LEU A 150 1.52 -11.70 -9.52
CA LEU A 150 1.00 -12.68 -10.49
C LEU A 150 0.07 -12.05 -11.51
N GLU A 151 -0.84 -11.17 -11.09
CA GLU A 151 -1.76 -10.51 -11.99
C GLU A 151 -1.06 -9.43 -12.82
N GLU A 152 -0.14 -8.63 -12.26
CA GLU A 152 0.67 -7.70 -13.05
C GLU A 152 1.45 -8.42 -14.14
N SER A 153 2.19 -9.48 -13.78
CA SER A 153 2.90 -10.30 -14.76
C SER A 153 1.96 -10.86 -15.82
N ALA A 154 0.76 -11.34 -15.43
CA ALA A 154 -0.25 -11.84 -16.36
C ALA A 154 -0.79 -10.79 -17.33
N PHE A 155 -0.86 -9.53 -16.91
CA PHE A 155 -1.25 -8.39 -17.76
C PHE A 155 -0.08 -7.83 -18.57
N GLY A 156 1.13 -8.28 -18.34
CA GLY A 156 2.32 -7.79 -19.02
C GLY A 156 2.99 -6.60 -18.35
N ILE A 157 2.60 -6.28 -17.14
CA ILE A 157 3.19 -5.22 -16.33
C ILE A 157 4.46 -5.75 -15.66
N ASN A 158 5.47 -4.91 -15.55
CA ASN A 158 6.74 -5.27 -14.93
C ASN A 158 7.28 -4.24 -13.93
N VAL A 159 6.48 -3.21 -13.60
CA VAL A 159 6.78 -2.24 -12.55
C VAL A 159 5.52 -1.94 -11.72
N TYR A 160 5.58 -2.26 -10.44
CA TYR A 160 4.52 -2.06 -9.44
C TYR A 160 4.72 -0.74 -8.67
N LEU A 161 3.66 0.08 -8.61
CA LEU A 161 3.67 1.42 -7.99
C LEU A 161 2.92 1.48 -6.64
N GLY A 162 2.73 0.36 -5.94
CA GLY A 162 1.75 0.31 -4.85
C GLY A 162 2.27 0.32 -3.41
N GLY A 163 3.56 0.22 -3.13
CA GLY A 163 4.11 0.08 -1.78
C GLY A 163 4.09 1.35 -0.93
N ASN A 164 2.92 1.78 -0.43
CA ASN A 164 2.76 3.01 0.34
C ASN A 164 3.06 2.80 1.84
N VAL A 165 4.12 3.45 2.36
CA VAL A 165 4.55 3.41 3.76
C VAL A 165 4.49 4.77 4.47
N ASN A 166 3.77 5.76 3.91
CA ASN A 166 3.49 7.00 4.61
C ASN A 166 2.73 6.70 5.91
N LEU A 167 3.02 7.47 6.98
CA LEU A 167 2.51 7.15 8.31
C LEU A 167 1.17 7.84 8.61
N THR A 168 0.10 7.07 8.59
CA THR A 168 -1.28 7.57 8.85
C THR A 168 -1.43 8.32 10.18
N GLY A 169 -0.58 8.05 11.16
CA GLY A 169 -0.63 8.71 12.46
C GLY A 169 -0.30 10.20 12.43
N ARG A 170 0.27 10.71 11.32
CA ARG A 170 0.52 12.15 11.15
C ARG A 170 -0.77 12.91 10.88
N GLU A 171 -1.59 12.42 9.96
CA GLU A 171 -2.90 12.99 9.66
C GLU A 171 -3.94 11.86 9.42
N PRO A 172 -4.62 11.41 10.48
CA PRO A 172 -5.60 10.32 10.37
C PRO A 172 -6.81 10.61 9.46
N ARG A 173 -6.93 11.84 8.95
CA ARG A 173 -7.96 12.25 7.98
C ARG A 173 -7.47 12.19 6.54
N ASP A 174 -6.22 11.83 6.30
CA ASP A 174 -5.66 11.69 4.96
C ASP A 174 -6.50 10.75 4.11
N GLY A 175 -6.87 11.18 2.91
CA GLY A 175 -7.73 10.43 1.99
C GLY A 175 -7.11 9.15 1.45
N ARG A 176 -5.80 8.95 1.64
CA ARG A 176 -5.08 7.74 1.23
C ARG A 176 -4.69 6.84 2.41
N THR A 177 -5.26 7.05 3.59
CA THR A 177 -5.00 6.22 4.77
C THR A 177 -5.14 4.73 4.46
N PHE A 178 -6.16 4.33 3.72
CA PHE A 178 -6.44 2.93 3.36
C PHE A 178 -5.35 2.27 2.50
N GLU A 179 -4.52 3.05 1.81
CA GLU A 179 -3.42 2.55 0.99
C GLU A 179 -2.16 2.24 1.79
N THR A 180 -2.08 2.70 3.02
CA THR A 180 -0.88 2.60 3.86
C THR A 180 -0.88 1.34 4.71
N THR A 181 0.26 1.05 5.34
CA THR A 181 0.44 -0.09 6.24
C THR A 181 0.44 0.29 7.72
N GLY A 182 -0.03 1.50 8.07
CA GLY A 182 -0.31 1.91 9.44
C GLY A 182 0.49 3.10 9.96
N GLU A 183 0.50 3.30 11.28
CA GLU A 183 1.07 4.48 11.93
C GLU A 183 2.44 4.23 12.57
N ASP A 184 2.83 2.98 12.79
CA ASP A 184 4.12 2.62 13.39
C ASP A 184 5.13 2.28 12.31
N PRO A 185 6.31 2.94 12.25
CA PRO A 185 7.27 2.76 11.17
C PRO A 185 7.84 1.33 11.06
N PHE A 186 7.92 0.60 12.17
CA PHE A 186 8.40 -0.77 12.17
C PHE A 186 7.34 -1.73 11.62
N LEU A 187 6.10 -1.68 12.13
CA LEU A 187 5.00 -2.50 11.60
C LEU A 187 4.75 -2.19 10.13
N ALA A 188 4.65 -0.91 9.77
CA ALA A 188 4.38 -0.48 8.41
C ALA A 188 5.48 -0.95 7.44
N GLY A 189 6.74 -0.78 7.82
CA GLY A 189 7.88 -1.22 7.00
C GLY A 189 7.95 -2.73 6.83
N GLU A 190 7.73 -3.52 7.87
CA GLU A 190 7.79 -5.00 7.83
C GLU A 190 6.64 -5.59 6.99
N ILE A 191 5.40 -5.11 7.17
CA ILE A 191 4.25 -5.56 6.35
C ILE A 191 4.47 -5.21 4.88
N ASN A 192 4.85 -3.95 4.60
CA ASN A 192 5.11 -3.54 3.23
C ASN A 192 6.28 -4.30 2.59
N ALA A 193 7.33 -4.62 3.35
CA ALA A 193 8.43 -5.43 2.85
C ALA A 193 7.94 -6.80 2.35
N GLN A 194 7.00 -7.44 3.05
CA GLN A 194 6.44 -8.72 2.63
C GLN A 194 5.54 -8.57 1.38
N HIS A 195 4.74 -7.51 1.28
CA HIS A 195 4.00 -7.22 0.05
C HIS A 195 4.96 -7.13 -1.15
N LEU A 196 6.03 -6.34 -1.01
CA LEU A 196 7.01 -6.15 -2.09
C LEU A 196 7.75 -7.43 -2.45
N LEU A 197 8.11 -8.27 -1.47
CA LEU A 197 8.71 -9.58 -1.73
C LEU A 197 7.75 -10.47 -2.54
N GLY A 198 6.47 -10.51 -2.19
CA GLY A 198 5.46 -11.25 -2.93
C GLY A 198 5.35 -10.81 -4.40
N VAL A 199 5.38 -9.50 -4.64
CA VAL A 199 5.39 -8.90 -5.99
C VAL A 199 6.67 -9.27 -6.74
N GLN A 200 7.83 -9.08 -6.12
CA GLN A 200 9.14 -9.30 -6.76
C GLN A 200 9.39 -10.76 -7.15
N ASP A 201 8.83 -11.71 -6.45
CA ASP A 201 8.92 -13.14 -6.79
C ASP A 201 8.27 -13.48 -8.15
N GLN A 202 7.55 -12.53 -8.74
CA GLN A 202 6.95 -12.65 -10.07
C GLN A 202 7.73 -11.91 -11.17
N ASN A 203 8.99 -11.53 -10.91
CA ASN A 203 9.86 -10.74 -11.79
C ASN A 203 9.26 -9.36 -12.14
N VAL A 204 8.64 -8.70 -11.18
CA VAL A 204 8.12 -7.35 -11.25
C VAL A 204 8.99 -6.45 -10.37
N ILE A 205 9.42 -5.31 -10.87
CA ILE A 205 10.11 -4.29 -10.07
C ILE A 205 9.10 -3.71 -9.09
N ALA A 206 9.31 -3.92 -7.79
CA ALA A 206 8.45 -3.35 -6.77
C ALA A 206 8.97 -1.99 -6.29
N GLY A 207 8.05 -1.05 -6.08
CA GLY A 207 8.36 0.31 -5.63
C GLY A 207 7.80 0.64 -4.26
N VAL A 208 8.54 1.47 -3.51
CA VAL A 208 8.10 2.06 -2.24
C VAL A 208 7.74 3.53 -2.45
N LYS A 209 6.60 3.99 -1.92
CA LYS A 209 6.09 5.36 -2.10
C LYS A 209 5.44 5.89 -0.82
N HIS A 210 5.20 7.18 -0.71
CA HIS A 210 5.77 8.30 -1.47
C HIS A 210 6.88 8.92 -0.64
N TYR A 211 8.12 8.95 -1.13
CA TYR A 211 9.30 9.39 -0.37
C TYR A 211 9.46 10.92 -0.50
N ALA A 212 9.18 11.71 0.55
CA ALA A 212 8.64 11.34 1.83
C ALA A 212 7.68 12.43 2.34
N PHE A 213 6.96 12.15 3.45
CA PHE A 213 6.06 13.11 4.12
C PHE A 213 4.87 13.56 3.26
N ASN A 214 4.33 12.65 2.44
CA ASN A 214 3.06 12.84 1.76
C ASN A 214 1.95 12.26 2.64
N ASP A 215 1.62 12.95 3.72
CA ASP A 215 0.64 12.53 4.73
C ASP A 215 -0.59 13.44 4.74
N GLN A 216 -0.82 14.18 3.67
CA GLN A 216 -1.97 15.05 3.44
C GLN A 216 -2.23 15.19 1.94
N GLU A 217 -3.46 14.94 1.50
CA GLU A 217 -3.85 15.01 0.11
C GLU A 217 -4.30 16.42 -0.32
N THR A 218 -4.95 17.17 0.57
CA THR A 218 -5.43 18.52 0.28
C THR A 218 -4.27 19.47 0.01
N GLY A 219 -4.11 19.86 -1.24
CA GLY A 219 -3.03 20.74 -1.69
C GLY A 219 -1.64 20.10 -1.66
N ARG A 220 -1.54 18.76 -1.77
CA ARG A 220 -0.30 17.98 -1.58
C ARG A 220 0.89 18.52 -2.36
N LEU A 221 0.71 18.98 -3.61
CA LEU A 221 1.80 19.53 -4.45
C LEU A 221 2.33 20.90 -3.95
N LEU A 222 1.63 21.55 -3.01
CA LEU A 222 2.03 22.82 -2.40
C LEU A 222 2.30 22.69 -0.91
N ALA A 223 2.01 21.55 -0.30
CA ALA A 223 2.26 21.29 1.11
C ALA A 223 3.77 21.23 1.38
N ASN A 224 4.24 22.06 2.32
CA ASN A 224 5.62 22.08 2.77
C ASN A 224 5.71 21.47 4.16
N ALA A 225 6.12 20.22 4.26
CA ALA A 225 6.35 19.52 5.52
C ALA A 225 7.53 20.14 6.25
N LEU A 226 7.28 20.71 7.43
CA LEU A 226 8.33 21.20 8.32
C LEU A 226 8.68 20.12 9.33
N ILE A 227 9.91 19.63 9.31
CA ILE A 227 10.36 18.58 10.21
C ILE A 227 11.86 18.67 10.49
N ASP A 228 12.30 18.33 11.71
CA ASP A 228 13.72 18.21 12.04
C ASP A 228 14.28 16.85 11.67
N GLU A 229 15.61 16.78 11.52
CA GLU A 229 16.32 15.57 11.05
C GLU A 229 16.07 14.35 11.93
N ARG A 230 16.10 14.52 13.27
CA ARG A 230 15.87 13.41 14.19
C ARG A 230 14.47 12.85 14.05
N SER A 231 13.48 13.75 14.03
CA SER A 231 12.07 13.37 13.85
C SER A 231 11.85 12.66 12.54
N ALA A 232 12.44 13.16 11.46
CA ALA A 232 12.37 12.53 10.15
C ALA A 232 12.93 11.10 10.15
N ARG A 233 14.12 10.91 10.78
CA ARG A 233 14.81 9.61 10.82
C ARG A 233 14.14 8.58 11.71
N GLU A 234 13.49 9.00 12.80
CA GLU A 234 12.88 8.10 13.78
C GLU A 234 11.39 7.82 13.48
N SER A 235 10.84 8.38 12.40
CA SER A 235 9.45 8.19 11.99
C SER A 235 9.35 7.81 10.50
N ASP A 236 8.96 8.71 9.64
CA ASP A 236 8.63 8.41 8.24
C ASP A 236 9.79 7.76 7.49
N LEU A 237 10.99 8.33 7.58
CA LEU A 237 12.15 7.76 6.90
C LEU A 237 12.53 6.37 7.42
N LEU A 238 12.20 6.05 8.68
CA LEU A 238 12.41 4.71 9.24
C LEU A 238 11.50 3.66 8.57
N ALA A 239 10.25 4.00 8.28
CA ALA A 239 9.34 3.10 7.57
C ALA A 239 9.89 2.73 6.18
N PHE A 240 10.44 3.70 5.46
CA PHE A 240 11.13 3.45 4.19
C PHE A 240 12.38 2.59 4.37
N GLU A 241 13.21 2.88 5.37
CA GLU A 241 14.43 2.10 5.64
C GLU A 241 14.11 0.64 5.94
N VAL A 242 13.15 0.36 6.81
CA VAL A 242 12.70 -0.99 7.15
C VAL A 242 12.16 -1.71 5.91
N SER A 243 11.28 -1.06 5.16
CA SER A 243 10.68 -1.63 3.96
C SER A 243 11.72 -1.96 2.89
N LEU A 244 12.62 -1.04 2.58
CA LEU A 244 13.68 -1.22 1.58
C LEU A 244 14.68 -2.32 1.95
N LYS A 245 15.11 -2.34 3.23
CA LYS A 245 16.04 -3.38 3.70
C LYS A 245 15.39 -4.75 3.79
N GLY A 246 14.11 -4.81 4.18
CA GLY A 246 13.35 -6.04 4.27
C GLY A 246 13.02 -6.68 2.93
N SER A 247 12.77 -5.86 1.89
CA SER A 247 12.35 -6.33 0.57
C SER A 247 13.44 -6.32 -0.49
N ASN A 248 14.50 -5.53 -0.34
CA ASN A 248 15.45 -5.22 -1.41
C ASN A 248 14.77 -4.62 -2.66
N ALA A 249 13.73 -3.80 -2.46
CA ALA A 249 13.01 -3.15 -3.56
C ALA A 249 13.95 -2.28 -4.40
N GLN A 250 13.73 -2.25 -5.72
CA GLN A 250 14.63 -1.60 -6.66
C GLN A 250 14.16 -0.24 -7.14
N MET A 251 13.01 0.23 -6.66
CA MET A 251 12.45 1.53 -7.01
C MET A 251 11.92 2.26 -5.77
N VAL A 252 12.12 3.56 -5.73
CA VAL A 252 11.48 4.47 -4.77
C VAL A 252 10.84 5.61 -5.55
N MET A 253 9.55 5.88 -5.29
CA MET A 253 8.86 7.03 -5.86
C MET A 253 9.00 8.23 -4.94
N CYS A 254 9.61 9.33 -5.42
CA CYS A 254 9.63 10.58 -4.68
C CYS A 254 8.28 11.29 -4.73
N ALA A 255 7.89 11.92 -3.63
CA ALA A 255 6.59 12.58 -3.49
C ALA A 255 6.55 13.98 -4.14
N GLY A 256 5.34 14.48 -4.40
CA GLY A 256 5.14 15.80 -5.02
C GLY A 256 5.21 16.98 -4.05
N ASN A 257 5.18 16.77 -2.75
CA ASN A 257 5.21 17.83 -1.74
C ASN A 257 6.62 18.40 -1.51
N LEU A 258 6.68 19.52 -0.78
CA LEU A 258 7.95 20.07 -0.30
C LEU A 258 8.29 19.54 1.09
N VAL A 259 9.58 19.43 1.37
CA VAL A 259 10.12 19.21 2.72
C VAL A 259 11.14 20.31 3.03
N ASN A 260 10.89 21.05 4.11
CA ASN A 260 11.73 22.16 4.55
C ASN A 260 12.05 23.15 3.40
N GLY A 261 11.05 23.43 2.54
CA GLY A 261 11.14 24.38 1.45
C GLY A 261 11.71 23.86 0.14
N THR A 262 11.99 22.55 0.02
CA THR A 262 12.49 21.94 -1.22
C THR A 262 11.57 20.80 -1.67
N TYR A 263 11.15 20.80 -2.94
CA TYR A 263 10.36 19.70 -3.51
C TYR A 263 11.10 18.37 -3.41
N ASN A 264 10.41 17.31 -3.04
CA ASN A 264 11.03 16.01 -2.77
C ASN A 264 11.86 15.49 -3.94
N CYS A 265 11.33 15.55 -5.16
CA CYS A 265 12.02 15.00 -6.35
C CYS A 265 13.27 15.80 -6.79
N GLN A 266 13.56 16.93 -6.14
CA GLN A 266 14.82 17.67 -6.31
C GLN A 266 15.60 17.86 -5.00
N ASN A 267 15.19 17.16 -3.93
CA ASN A 267 15.78 17.32 -2.61
C ASN A 267 17.06 16.48 -2.46
N ASN A 268 18.21 17.11 -2.72
CA ASN A 268 19.51 16.45 -2.63
C ASN A 268 19.73 15.78 -1.27
N HIS A 269 19.33 16.42 -0.16
CA HIS A 269 19.51 15.84 1.16
C HIS A 269 18.71 14.53 1.29
N LEU A 270 17.42 14.52 0.95
CA LEU A 270 16.59 13.33 1.06
C LEU A 270 17.01 12.23 0.09
N LEU A 271 17.26 12.56 -1.20
CA LEU A 271 17.50 11.55 -2.22
C LEU A 271 18.95 11.06 -2.26
N ASN A 272 19.93 11.97 -2.19
CA ASN A 272 21.34 11.58 -2.28
C ASN A 272 21.95 11.27 -0.91
N ASP A 273 21.80 12.16 0.10
CA ASP A 273 22.51 11.97 1.38
C ASP A 273 21.82 10.90 2.24
N VAL A 274 20.48 10.90 2.29
CA VAL A 274 19.69 9.98 3.13
C VAL A 274 19.44 8.66 2.41
N LEU A 275 18.63 8.67 1.35
CA LEU A 275 18.16 7.45 0.68
C LEU A 275 19.32 6.67 0.05
N LYS A 276 20.05 7.30 -0.89
CA LYS A 276 21.17 6.65 -1.59
C LYS A 276 22.42 6.52 -0.71
N GLY A 277 22.67 7.51 0.14
CA GLY A 277 23.83 7.56 1.01
C GLY A 277 23.66 6.74 2.28
N SER A 278 22.97 7.27 3.30
CA SER A 278 22.95 6.63 4.62
C SER A 278 22.12 5.34 4.69
N MET A 279 21.00 5.27 3.93
CA MET A 279 20.22 4.03 3.81
C MET A 279 20.84 3.04 2.82
N GLY A 280 21.76 3.49 1.93
CA GLY A 280 22.44 2.63 0.95
C GLY A 280 21.47 2.03 -0.07
N PHE A 281 20.54 2.83 -0.60
CA PHE A 281 19.62 2.41 -1.66
C PHE A 281 20.33 2.41 -3.02
N ASP A 282 20.43 1.25 -3.64
CA ASP A 282 21.14 1.04 -4.91
C ASP A 282 20.22 1.01 -6.14
N GLY A 283 18.90 0.96 -5.94
CA GLY A 283 17.91 1.08 -7.02
C GLY A 283 17.78 2.50 -7.58
N PHE A 284 16.74 2.75 -8.34
CA PHE A 284 16.46 4.05 -8.96
C PHE A 284 15.32 4.81 -8.27
N VAL A 285 15.40 6.14 -8.30
CA VAL A 285 14.36 7.04 -7.84
C VAL A 285 13.49 7.45 -9.02
N LEU A 286 12.20 7.17 -8.92
CA LEU A 286 11.14 7.55 -9.86
C LEU A 286 10.43 8.79 -9.35
N SER A 287 10.01 9.72 -10.23
CA SER A 287 9.09 10.79 -9.80
C SER A 287 7.67 10.26 -9.66
N ASP A 288 6.90 10.80 -8.72
CA ASP A 288 5.45 10.76 -8.81
C ASP A 288 4.99 11.57 -10.03
N TRP A 289 3.77 11.32 -10.53
CA TRP A 289 3.18 12.04 -11.66
C TRP A 289 3.05 13.53 -11.32
N TYR A 290 3.41 14.41 -12.23
CA TYR A 290 3.43 15.87 -12.02
C TYR A 290 4.37 16.39 -10.93
N SER A 291 5.33 15.58 -10.45
CA SER A 291 6.18 15.92 -9.29
C SER A 291 7.60 16.35 -9.66
N THR A 292 7.92 16.48 -10.94
CA THR A 292 9.20 17.04 -11.41
C THR A 292 9.04 18.53 -11.65
N GLU A 293 9.60 19.36 -10.75
CA GLU A 293 9.46 20.82 -10.80
C GLU A 293 10.60 21.54 -11.55
N SER A 294 11.65 20.83 -11.88
CA SER A 294 12.83 21.37 -12.55
C SER A 294 13.67 20.27 -13.22
N SER A 295 14.40 20.60 -14.30
CA SER A 295 15.24 19.63 -15.00
C SER A 295 16.55 19.34 -14.25
N VAL A 296 17.49 20.28 -14.29
CA VAL A 296 18.82 20.11 -13.70
C VAL A 296 18.83 19.95 -12.19
N PRO A 297 18.08 20.75 -11.39
CA PRO A 297 18.02 20.53 -9.95
C PRO A 297 17.45 19.16 -9.57
N SER A 298 16.43 18.65 -10.27
CA SER A 298 15.88 17.33 -10.01
C SER A 298 16.88 16.23 -10.35
N ALA A 299 17.49 16.27 -11.53
CA ALA A 299 18.52 15.32 -11.93
C ALA A 299 19.71 15.32 -10.96
N LEU A 300 20.27 16.48 -10.63
CA LEU A 300 21.39 16.60 -9.68
C LEU A 300 20.97 16.29 -8.24
N GLY A 301 19.71 16.59 -7.89
CA GLY A 301 19.10 16.29 -6.59
C GLY A 301 18.90 14.82 -6.31
N GLY A 302 18.97 13.96 -7.34
CA GLY A 302 18.92 12.51 -7.12
C GLY A 302 17.80 11.78 -7.85
N LEU A 303 16.93 12.47 -8.59
CA LEU A 303 15.92 11.83 -9.43
C LEU A 303 16.58 11.08 -10.57
N ASP A 304 16.23 9.80 -10.77
CA ASP A 304 16.86 8.94 -11.79
C ASP A 304 15.94 8.70 -13.00
N GLN A 305 14.63 8.77 -12.82
CA GLN A 305 13.66 8.62 -13.90
C GLN A 305 12.46 9.52 -13.65
N GLU A 306 12.12 10.35 -14.62
CA GLU A 306 10.91 11.15 -14.61
C GLU A 306 9.73 10.33 -15.12
N GLN A 307 8.56 10.41 -14.41
CA GLN A 307 7.31 9.91 -14.96
C GLN A 307 6.40 11.07 -15.37
N PRO A 308 5.62 10.89 -16.39
CA PRO A 308 5.13 11.90 -17.21
C PRO A 308 4.11 12.63 -16.60
N TYR A 309 3.93 13.57 -17.17
CA TYR A 309 3.51 13.91 -17.88
C TYR A 309 2.54 14.19 -18.64
N GLY A 310 2.09 14.03 -19.11
CA GLY A 310 0.96 13.88 -19.87
C GLY A 310 0.47 15.04 -20.65
N TYR A 311 -0.63 14.85 -21.32
CA TYR A 311 -1.36 15.66 -22.26
C TYR A 311 -1.42 17.18 -22.05
N TYR A 312 -1.23 17.65 -20.81
CA TYR A 312 -1.20 19.08 -20.51
C TYR A 312 0.19 19.63 -20.18
N PHE A 313 1.14 18.75 -19.92
CA PHE A 313 2.50 19.09 -19.53
C PHE A 313 3.41 18.03 -20.10
N ASP A 314 4.00 18.26 -21.27
CA ASP A 314 5.10 17.42 -21.73
C ASP A 314 6.17 17.42 -20.63
N GLY A 315 6.77 16.27 -20.36
CA GLY A 315 7.73 16.10 -19.27
C GLY A 315 8.80 17.21 -19.27
N ILE A 316 9.13 17.72 -18.11
CA ILE A 316 10.05 18.85 -18.00
C ILE A 316 11.41 18.55 -18.63
N TRP A 317 11.78 17.29 -18.68
CA TRP A 317 13.07 16.87 -19.26
C TRP A 317 13.12 16.89 -20.79
N GLU A 318 11.98 16.85 -21.48
CA GLU A 318 11.93 16.88 -22.96
C GLU A 318 11.42 18.21 -23.57
N TYR A 319 10.75 19.08 -22.82
CA TYR A 319 9.94 20.12 -23.43
C TYR A 319 10.36 21.56 -23.15
N GLU A 320 10.54 22.34 -24.23
CA GLU A 320 10.47 23.80 -24.22
C GLU A 320 9.02 24.28 -24.23
N GLN A 321 8.50 24.79 -23.13
CA GLN A 321 7.20 25.43 -23.17
C GLN A 321 7.22 26.75 -23.97
N SER A 322 6.51 26.75 -25.08
CA SER A 322 6.40 27.90 -25.99
C SER A 322 5.65 29.11 -25.44
N ASN A 323 5.14 29.08 -24.19
CA ASN A 323 4.26 30.10 -23.61
C ASN A 323 4.86 30.96 -22.49
N GLY A 324 6.17 30.95 -22.31
CA GLY A 324 6.88 32.08 -21.68
C GLY A 324 6.82 32.21 -20.16
N THR A 325 6.39 31.19 -19.39
CA THR A 325 6.38 31.27 -17.93
C THR A 325 7.18 30.19 -17.21
N TRP A 326 7.50 29.07 -17.85
CA TRP A 326 8.35 28.02 -17.30
C TRP A 326 9.20 27.45 -18.44
N ALA A 327 10.31 28.08 -18.79
CA ALA A 327 11.31 27.51 -19.67
C ALA A 327 12.22 26.62 -18.81
N ALA A 328 11.87 25.35 -18.63
CA ALA A 328 12.81 24.38 -18.11
C ALA A 328 13.74 23.96 -19.27
N GLU A 329 15.03 23.98 -19.02
CA GLU A 329 16.04 23.43 -19.92
C GLU A 329 15.87 21.91 -19.97
N SER A 330 15.76 21.30 -21.16
CA SER A 330 15.70 19.84 -21.27
C SER A 330 17.02 19.20 -20.81
N LEU A 331 17.01 17.93 -20.41
CA LEU A 331 18.25 17.23 -20.06
C LEU A 331 19.26 17.20 -21.22
N GLU A 332 18.78 17.10 -22.45
CA GLU A 332 19.65 17.17 -23.64
C GLU A 332 20.35 18.52 -23.75
N GLN A 333 19.61 19.62 -23.52
CA GLN A 333 20.18 20.97 -23.51
C GLN A 333 21.15 21.15 -22.34
N ALA A 334 20.81 20.66 -21.15
CA ALA A 334 21.68 20.71 -19.98
C ALA A 334 23.01 19.98 -20.17
N LEU A 335 22.96 18.82 -20.82
CA LEU A 335 24.18 18.09 -21.22
C LEU A 335 25.00 18.86 -22.24
N ALA A 336 24.33 19.43 -23.27
CA ALA A 336 25.02 20.20 -24.33
C ALA A 336 25.66 21.49 -23.80
N ASN A 337 25.02 22.15 -22.84
CA ASN A 337 25.51 23.37 -22.19
C ASN A 337 26.56 23.09 -21.10
N GLY A 338 26.64 21.85 -20.60
CA GLY A 338 27.52 21.45 -19.51
C GLY A 338 26.95 21.77 -18.10
N ASP A 339 25.66 22.07 -18.01
CA ASP A 339 24.94 22.33 -16.73
C ASP A 339 24.65 21.03 -15.96
N MET A 340 24.62 19.90 -16.68
CA MET A 340 24.62 18.54 -16.13
C MET A 340 25.79 17.72 -16.70
N PRO A 341 26.61 17.04 -15.87
CA PRO A 341 27.68 16.19 -16.38
C PRO A 341 27.11 14.87 -16.96
N VAL A 342 27.72 14.36 -18.05
CA VAL A 342 27.31 13.08 -18.66
C VAL A 342 27.34 11.93 -17.65
N SER A 343 28.30 11.94 -16.72
CA SER A 343 28.38 10.92 -15.65
C SER A 343 27.15 10.86 -14.75
N ARG A 344 26.33 11.93 -14.68
CA ARG A 344 25.06 11.87 -13.98
C ARG A 344 24.02 11.11 -14.81
N LEU A 345 23.94 11.33 -16.11
CA LEU A 345 23.09 10.53 -17.00
C LEU A 345 23.51 9.05 -16.97
N ASP A 346 24.81 8.75 -17.05
CA ASP A 346 25.32 7.39 -16.90
C ASP A 346 24.84 6.74 -15.61
N ASN A 347 24.89 7.47 -14.47
CA ASN A 347 24.45 6.98 -13.18
C ASN A 347 22.93 6.75 -13.10
N MET A 348 22.10 7.63 -13.73
CA MET A 348 20.65 7.45 -13.82
C MET A 348 20.30 6.16 -14.55
N VAL A 349 20.85 5.99 -15.74
CA VAL A 349 20.64 4.81 -16.58
C VAL A 349 21.17 3.55 -15.91
N HIS A 350 22.33 3.62 -15.25
CA HIS A 350 22.91 2.50 -14.50
C HIS A 350 21.93 1.99 -13.44
N ARG A 351 21.32 2.89 -12.63
CA ARG A 351 20.38 2.53 -11.59
C ARG A 351 19.11 1.87 -12.13
N VAL A 352 18.56 2.40 -13.23
CA VAL A 352 17.39 1.80 -13.90
C VAL A 352 17.72 0.40 -14.40
N LEU A 353 18.82 0.24 -15.17
CA LEU A 353 19.23 -1.05 -15.71
C LEU A 353 19.59 -2.08 -14.62
N ARG A 354 20.27 -1.63 -13.56
CA ARG A 354 20.58 -2.45 -12.40
C ARG A 354 19.27 -2.97 -11.76
N GLY A 355 18.29 -2.09 -11.55
CA GLY A 355 16.98 -2.46 -11.02
C GLY A 355 16.27 -3.51 -11.87
N MET A 356 16.30 -3.34 -13.20
CA MET A 356 15.76 -4.31 -14.15
C MET A 356 16.46 -5.68 -14.08
N CYS A 357 17.79 -5.67 -13.91
CA CYS A 357 18.57 -6.90 -13.77
C CYS A 357 18.26 -7.62 -12.45
N VAL A 358 18.23 -6.88 -11.33
CA VAL A 358 17.97 -7.45 -9.99
C VAL A 358 16.56 -8.04 -9.89
N ALA A 359 15.57 -7.37 -10.46
CA ALA A 359 14.19 -7.85 -10.48
C ALA A 359 13.92 -8.97 -11.50
N GLY A 360 14.90 -9.32 -12.35
CA GLY A 360 14.76 -10.37 -13.36
C GLY A 360 14.03 -9.95 -14.64
N VAL A 361 13.61 -8.69 -14.75
CA VAL A 361 12.89 -8.14 -15.92
C VAL A 361 13.68 -8.27 -17.21
N MET A 362 15.00 -8.18 -17.12
CA MET A 362 15.92 -8.33 -18.29
C MET A 362 15.99 -9.77 -18.82
N ASP A 363 15.66 -10.77 -18.01
CA ASP A 363 15.89 -12.19 -18.32
C ASP A 363 14.58 -12.96 -18.51
N THR A 364 13.47 -12.41 -18.02
CA THR A 364 12.15 -13.02 -18.08
C THR A 364 11.26 -12.21 -19.02
N PRO A 365 11.00 -12.70 -20.24
CA PRO A 365 10.03 -12.05 -21.12
C PRO A 365 8.65 -12.01 -20.46
N VAL A 366 7.96 -10.90 -20.65
CA VAL A 366 6.57 -10.77 -20.23
C VAL A 366 5.71 -11.79 -20.95
N ASP A 367 4.98 -12.63 -20.21
CA ASP A 367 4.06 -13.66 -20.75
C ASP A 367 2.62 -13.32 -20.37
N VAL A 368 1.91 -12.65 -21.27
CA VAL A 368 0.51 -12.25 -21.06
C VAL A 368 -0.40 -13.48 -21.08
N HIS A 369 -1.08 -13.74 -19.96
CA HIS A 369 -1.98 -14.87 -19.81
C HIS A 369 -3.21 -14.51 -18.93
N PRO A 370 -4.30 -15.31 -18.95
CA PRO A 370 -5.42 -15.09 -18.06
C PRO A 370 -5.04 -15.26 -16.58
N ILE A 371 -5.55 -14.38 -15.70
CA ILE A 371 -5.39 -14.48 -14.25
C ILE A 371 -6.18 -15.67 -13.68
N ASN A 372 -5.77 -16.15 -12.50
CA ASN A 372 -6.48 -17.19 -11.75
C ASN A 372 -7.47 -16.59 -10.75
N ALA A 373 -8.43 -15.81 -11.24
CA ALA A 373 -9.35 -15.02 -10.43
C ALA A 373 -10.07 -15.79 -9.30
N ALA A 374 -10.20 -17.11 -9.40
CA ALA A 374 -10.83 -17.91 -8.33
C ALA A 374 -9.88 -18.18 -7.16
N ALA A 375 -8.62 -18.46 -7.44
CA ALA A 375 -7.59 -18.65 -6.40
C ALA A 375 -7.27 -17.32 -5.73
N ASP A 376 -7.12 -16.25 -6.53
CA ASP A 376 -6.77 -14.91 -6.07
C ASP A 376 -7.89 -14.33 -5.21
N ALA A 377 -9.16 -14.53 -5.59
CA ALA A 377 -10.33 -14.18 -4.78
C ALA A 377 -10.40 -14.93 -3.43
N ALA A 378 -9.86 -16.15 -3.34
CA ALA A 378 -9.79 -16.87 -2.06
C ALA A 378 -8.75 -16.26 -1.12
N ILE A 379 -7.64 -15.75 -1.65
CA ILE A 379 -6.63 -14.99 -0.88
C ILE A 379 -7.24 -13.65 -0.44
N ALA A 380 -7.96 -12.95 -1.31
CA ALA A 380 -8.67 -11.72 -0.94
C ALA A 380 -9.65 -11.94 0.22
N GLN A 381 -10.38 -13.08 0.24
CA GLN A 381 -11.25 -13.44 1.35
C GLN A 381 -10.46 -13.72 2.63
N GLU A 382 -9.36 -14.51 2.56
CA GLU A 382 -8.51 -14.83 3.71
C GLU A 382 -7.89 -13.56 4.30
N ALA A 383 -7.44 -12.63 3.47
CA ALA A 383 -6.86 -11.36 3.89
C ALA A 383 -7.86 -10.52 4.69
N GLU A 384 -9.11 -10.40 4.21
CA GLU A 384 -10.16 -9.69 4.95
C GLU A 384 -10.53 -10.42 6.26
N GLU A 385 -10.69 -11.73 6.23
CA GLU A 385 -11.01 -12.53 7.44
C GLU A 385 -9.94 -12.39 8.53
N GLN A 386 -8.68 -12.14 8.16
CA GLN A 386 -7.57 -11.92 9.09
C GLN A 386 -7.36 -10.45 9.45
N GLY A 387 -7.77 -9.53 8.58
CA GLY A 387 -7.58 -8.09 8.73
C GLY A 387 -8.71 -7.37 9.46
N ALA A 388 -9.95 -7.84 9.33
CA ALA A 388 -11.08 -7.25 10.04
C ALA A 388 -10.90 -7.30 11.55
N VAL A 389 -11.24 -6.19 12.24
CA VAL A 389 -10.97 -6.02 13.69
C VAL A 389 -12.26 -5.95 14.47
N LEU A 390 -12.44 -6.85 15.43
CA LEU A 390 -13.57 -6.80 16.38
C LEU A 390 -13.28 -5.74 17.46
N LEU A 391 -13.92 -4.58 17.35
CA LEU A 391 -13.70 -3.44 18.25
C LEU A 391 -14.52 -3.54 19.55
N LYS A 392 -15.73 -4.11 19.47
CA LYS A 392 -16.61 -4.27 20.62
C LYS A 392 -17.40 -5.57 20.51
N ASN A 393 -17.61 -6.27 21.66
CA ASN A 393 -18.48 -7.45 21.74
C ASN A 393 -19.08 -7.58 23.15
N ALA A 394 -20.00 -6.69 23.48
CA ALA A 394 -20.65 -6.67 24.81
C ALA A 394 -21.56 -7.89 24.98
N GLY A 395 -21.40 -8.56 26.11
CA GLY A 395 -22.23 -9.72 26.46
C GLY A 395 -22.06 -10.94 25.56
N GLY A 396 -21.05 -10.95 24.66
CA GLY A 396 -20.88 -12.02 23.67
C GLY A 396 -21.98 -12.01 22.61
N GLN A 397 -22.37 -10.81 22.13
CA GLN A 397 -23.38 -10.64 21.08
C GLN A 397 -22.96 -11.37 19.78
N LEU A 398 -21.68 -11.34 19.46
CA LEU A 398 -21.07 -12.11 18.38
C LEU A 398 -20.29 -13.30 18.97
N PRO A 399 -20.19 -14.44 18.26
CA PRO A 399 -20.78 -14.70 16.95
C PRO A 399 -22.29 -14.98 17.03
N LEU A 400 -23.00 -14.64 15.94
CA LEU A 400 -24.41 -15.01 15.76
C LEU A 400 -24.53 -16.51 15.47
N ASN A 401 -25.65 -17.12 15.87
CA ASN A 401 -25.87 -18.53 15.59
C ASN A 401 -26.45 -18.77 14.20
N PRO A 402 -25.72 -19.37 13.25
CA PRO A 402 -26.19 -19.59 11.89
C PRO A 402 -27.36 -20.57 11.78
N SER A 403 -27.57 -21.40 12.80
CA SER A 403 -28.66 -22.40 12.85
C SER A 403 -29.95 -21.89 13.52
N ALA A 404 -29.95 -20.70 14.10
CA ALA A 404 -31.09 -20.16 14.77
C ALA A 404 -32.19 -19.68 13.79
N ALA A 405 -33.45 -19.96 14.13
CA ALA A 405 -34.57 -19.35 13.44
C ALA A 405 -34.86 -17.98 14.07
N GLN A 406 -34.10 -16.98 13.67
CA GLN A 406 -34.11 -15.61 14.17
C GLN A 406 -34.52 -14.62 13.08
N SER A 407 -34.98 -13.44 13.46
CA SER A 407 -35.18 -12.33 12.55
C SER A 407 -33.98 -11.41 12.60
N ILE A 408 -33.40 -11.10 11.42
CA ILE A 408 -32.22 -10.24 11.26
C ILE A 408 -32.64 -9.05 10.40
N ALA A 409 -32.51 -7.84 10.95
CA ALA A 409 -32.55 -6.62 10.16
C ALA A 409 -31.12 -6.31 9.65
N VAL A 410 -30.93 -6.21 8.36
CA VAL A 410 -29.73 -5.67 7.72
C VAL A 410 -30.07 -4.27 7.25
N ILE A 411 -29.32 -3.27 7.70
CA ILE A 411 -29.66 -1.86 7.54
C ILE A 411 -28.44 -1.11 7.02
N GLY A 412 -28.65 -0.22 6.05
CA GLY A 412 -27.66 0.78 5.62
C GLY A 412 -26.82 0.40 4.43
N SER A 413 -26.09 1.34 4.06
CA SER A 413 -25.11 1.54 3.01
C SER A 413 -24.86 0.40 2.03
N HIS A 414 -25.75 0.26 1.02
CA HIS A 414 -25.53 -0.63 -0.13
C HIS A 414 -25.22 -2.10 0.22
N ALA A 415 -25.53 -2.55 1.46
CA ALA A 415 -25.26 -3.92 1.89
C ALA A 415 -25.97 -4.99 1.04
N ASP A 416 -26.98 -4.61 0.25
CA ASP A 416 -27.68 -5.45 -0.72
C ASP A 416 -27.00 -5.50 -2.10
N VAL A 417 -26.05 -4.59 -2.38
CA VAL A 417 -25.38 -4.42 -3.67
C VAL A 417 -23.94 -4.93 -3.65
N GLY A 418 -23.15 -4.50 -2.69
CA GLY A 418 -21.73 -4.81 -2.63
C GLY A 418 -21.05 -4.19 -1.42
N VAL A 419 -19.72 -4.19 -1.40
CA VAL A 419 -18.88 -3.54 -0.40
C VAL A 419 -18.10 -2.40 -1.03
N LEU A 420 -17.87 -1.32 -0.26
CA LEU A 420 -17.19 -0.12 -0.74
C LEU A 420 -15.70 -0.35 -0.94
N SER A 421 -15.11 0.28 -1.95
CA SER A 421 -13.65 0.38 -2.15
C SER A 421 -13.18 1.84 -2.11
N GLY A 422 -11.90 2.05 -1.78
CA GLY A 422 -11.26 3.36 -1.86
C GLY A 422 -11.09 3.84 -3.29
N GLY A 423 -10.95 5.16 -3.47
CA GLY A 423 -10.77 5.79 -4.78
C GLY A 423 -9.33 6.22 -5.05
N GLY A 424 -9.10 6.81 -6.21
CA GLY A 424 -7.78 7.27 -6.61
C GLY A 424 -7.00 6.27 -7.46
N SER A 425 -5.68 6.43 -7.54
CA SER A 425 -4.78 5.51 -8.26
C SER A 425 -4.79 4.10 -7.67
N ALA A 426 -5.19 3.95 -6.41
CA ALA A 426 -5.36 2.66 -5.75
C ALA A 426 -6.60 1.87 -6.19
N GLN A 427 -7.50 2.50 -6.96
CA GLN A 427 -8.77 1.89 -7.34
C GLN A 427 -8.55 0.69 -8.28
N VAL A 428 -9.24 -0.40 -7.98
CA VAL A 428 -9.22 -1.63 -8.78
C VAL A 428 -10.62 -1.88 -9.35
N THR A 429 -10.70 -2.13 -10.64
CA THR A 429 -11.95 -2.66 -11.22
C THR A 429 -12.01 -4.16 -10.91
N PRO A 430 -12.97 -4.62 -10.07
CA PRO A 430 -13.00 -6.02 -9.64
C PRO A 430 -13.25 -6.97 -10.80
N TYR A 431 -12.68 -8.17 -10.74
CA TYR A 431 -12.91 -9.19 -11.76
C TYR A 431 -14.40 -9.55 -11.86
N GLY A 432 -14.94 -9.36 -13.05
CA GLY A 432 -16.38 -9.49 -13.30
C GLY A 432 -17.12 -8.15 -13.35
N GLY A 433 -16.46 -7.06 -13.04
CA GLY A 433 -16.98 -5.69 -13.03
C GLY A 433 -17.56 -5.27 -11.69
N SER A 434 -17.71 -3.97 -11.50
CA SER A 434 -18.28 -3.37 -10.29
C SER A 434 -19.78 -3.66 -10.17
N ALA A 435 -20.26 -3.88 -8.96
CA ALA A 435 -21.70 -4.04 -8.69
C ALA A 435 -22.44 -2.71 -8.84
N LEU A 436 -21.81 -1.63 -8.42
CA LEU A 436 -22.32 -0.27 -8.51
C LEU A 436 -21.15 0.69 -8.65
N THR A 437 -21.33 1.74 -9.47
CA THR A 437 -20.41 2.86 -9.58
C THR A 437 -21.19 4.14 -9.41
N LEU A 438 -20.80 4.95 -8.41
CA LEU A 438 -21.40 6.25 -8.12
C LEU A 438 -20.39 7.36 -8.43
N PRO A 439 -20.90 8.60 -8.70
CA PRO A 439 -20.03 9.75 -8.82
C PRO A 439 -19.19 9.94 -7.55
N PRO A 440 -18.02 10.60 -7.66
CA PRO A 440 -17.21 10.94 -6.49
C PRO A 440 -17.97 11.89 -5.56
N ASP A 441 -17.80 11.70 -4.26
CA ASP A 441 -18.30 12.62 -3.22
C ASP A 441 -17.16 13.52 -2.76
N CYS A 442 -16.88 14.56 -3.53
CA CYS A 442 -15.75 15.44 -3.28
C CYS A 442 -16.10 16.55 -2.28
N PRO A 443 -15.38 16.67 -1.16
CA PRO A 443 -15.52 17.79 -0.26
C PRO A 443 -15.31 19.14 -0.99
N PRO A 444 -15.95 20.23 -0.55
CA PRO A 444 -15.83 21.55 -1.20
C PRO A 444 -14.40 22.10 -1.30
N ASN A 445 -13.48 21.57 -0.46
CA ASN A 445 -12.08 21.97 -0.40
C ASN A 445 -11.14 21.00 -1.12
N SER A 446 -11.66 19.94 -1.76
CA SER A 446 -10.86 19.04 -2.59
C SER A 446 -10.45 19.82 -3.85
N SER A 447 -9.27 20.41 -3.85
CA SER A 447 -8.76 21.13 -5.02
C SER A 447 -7.28 20.87 -5.22
N PHE A 448 -6.96 20.35 -6.42
CA PHE A 448 -5.64 20.54 -6.99
C PHE A 448 -5.48 21.98 -7.44
N PRO A 449 -4.26 22.50 -7.55
CA PRO A 449 -4.02 23.66 -8.38
C PRO A 449 -4.56 23.36 -9.78
N GLY A 450 -5.71 23.98 -10.13
CA GLY A 450 -6.31 23.87 -11.47
C GLY A 450 -7.59 23.04 -11.62
N GLY A 451 -8.16 22.44 -10.60
CA GLY A 451 -9.44 21.72 -10.74
C GLY A 451 -9.79 20.76 -9.59
N ALA A 452 -10.94 20.14 -9.67
CA ALA A 452 -11.46 19.22 -8.67
C ALA A 452 -10.60 17.93 -8.59
N ALA A 453 -9.85 17.78 -7.52
CA ALA A 453 -8.84 16.76 -7.35
C ALA A 453 -9.37 15.34 -7.31
N CYS A 454 -10.57 15.11 -6.80
CA CYS A 454 -11.13 13.76 -6.68
C CYS A 454 -12.11 13.40 -7.80
N THR A 455 -12.35 14.28 -8.79
CA THR A 455 -13.36 14.05 -9.85
C THR A 455 -12.94 13.03 -10.89
N TRP A 456 -11.70 12.59 -10.88
CA TRP A 456 -11.20 11.57 -11.80
C TRP A 456 -11.43 10.13 -11.28
N SER A 457 -11.83 9.98 -10.03
CA SER A 457 -12.16 8.71 -9.38
C SER A 457 -13.68 8.55 -9.23
N SER A 458 -14.14 7.37 -8.86
CA SER A 458 -15.55 7.03 -8.64
C SER A 458 -15.70 6.19 -7.37
N GLN A 459 -16.86 6.26 -6.71
CA GLN A 459 -17.18 5.31 -5.65
C GLN A 459 -17.52 3.96 -6.29
N ILE A 460 -16.68 2.96 -6.08
CA ILE A 460 -16.90 1.60 -6.58
C ILE A 460 -17.36 0.70 -5.44
N TYR A 461 -18.40 -0.09 -5.73
CA TYR A 461 -18.82 -1.20 -4.86
C TYR A 461 -18.46 -2.51 -5.54
N ASP A 462 -17.69 -3.32 -4.84
CA ASP A 462 -17.29 -4.65 -5.29
C ASP A 462 -18.48 -5.63 -5.22
N PRO A 463 -18.59 -6.59 -6.16
CA PRO A 463 -19.77 -7.45 -6.30
C PRO A 463 -19.84 -8.54 -5.21
N SER A 464 -19.85 -8.14 -3.95
CA SER A 464 -19.86 -8.99 -2.76
C SER A 464 -20.89 -8.54 -1.72
N PRO A 465 -22.21 -8.60 -2.02
CA PRO A 465 -23.23 -8.05 -1.13
C PRO A 465 -23.29 -8.79 0.22
N PRO A 466 -23.04 -8.11 1.35
CA PRO A 466 -23.15 -8.69 2.69
C PRO A 466 -24.51 -9.32 2.98
N LEU A 467 -25.60 -8.70 2.51
CA LEU A 467 -26.96 -9.24 2.64
C LEU A 467 -27.11 -10.64 2.05
N ALA A 468 -26.52 -10.87 0.87
CA ALA A 468 -26.59 -12.19 0.22
C ALA A 468 -25.78 -13.23 1.01
N ALA A 469 -24.61 -12.86 1.50
CA ALA A 469 -23.75 -13.72 2.30
C ALA A 469 -24.39 -14.07 3.65
N ILE A 470 -25.02 -13.09 4.34
CA ILE A 470 -25.77 -13.31 5.58
C ILE A 470 -26.93 -14.29 5.35
N LYS A 471 -27.70 -14.12 4.27
CA LYS A 471 -28.78 -15.07 3.91
C LYS A 471 -28.27 -16.49 3.64
N ALA A 472 -27.10 -16.59 3.00
CA ALA A 472 -26.49 -17.87 2.67
C ALA A 472 -25.99 -18.62 3.93
N ILE A 473 -25.32 -17.93 4.85
CA ILE A 473 -24.77 -18.54 6.07
C ILE A 473 -25.84 -18.85 7.11
N ALA A 474 -26.96 -18.10 7.13
CA ALA A 474 -28.06 -18.24 8.10
C ALA A 474 -29.39 -18.62 7.41
N PRO A 475 -29.51 -19.79 6.75
CA PRO A 475 -30.65 -20.13 5.89
C PRO A 475 -31.97 -20.35 6.66
N LYS A 476 -31.94 -20.41 8.00
CA LYS A 476 -33.16 -20.50 8.86
C LYS A 476 -33.58 -19.15 9.37
N ALA A 477 -32.80 -18.12 9.22
CA ALA A 477 -33.15 -16.77 9.65
C ALA A 477 -34.09 -16.09 8.64
N THR A 478 -34.97 -15.23 9.14
CA THR A 478 -35.69 -14.28 8.30
C THR A 478 -34.89 -13.00 8.24
N VAL A 479 -34.24 -12.75 7.09
CA VAL A 479 -33.38 -11.58 6.87
C VAL A 479 -34.10 -10.54 6.05
N THR A 480 -34.34 -9.37 6.62
CA THR A 480 -34.98 -8.22 5.97
C THR A 480 -33.97 -7.09 5.82
N TYR A 481 -34.01 -6.41 4.69
CA TYR A 481 -33.13 -5.27 4.36
C TYR A 481 -33.91 -3.96 4.41
N ASP A 482 -33.24 -2.91 4.89
CA ASP A 482 -33.67 -1.51 4.84
C ASP A 482 -32.43 -0.68 4.44
N ASP A 483 -32.56 0.26 3.51
CA ASP A 483 -31.43 1.05 3.01
C ASP A 483 -30.90 2.11 3.98
N GLY A 484 -31.59 2.30 5.12
CA GLY A 484 -31.20 3.23 6.17
C GLY A 484 -31.42 4.71 5.85
N THR A 485 -32.04 5.02 4.70
CA THR A 485 -32.29 6.42 4.32
C THR A 485 -33.35 7.10 5.19
N ASP A 486 -34.24 6.30 5.82
CA ASP A 486 -35.23 6.74 6.83
C ASP A 486 -34.91 6.09 8.18
N PRO A 487 -34.25 6.81 9.11
CA PRO A 487 -33.91 6.25 10.43
C PRO A 487 -35.10 5.78 11.25
N ASP A 488 -36.31 6.35 11.09
CA ASP A 488 -37.52 5.92 11.78
C ASP A 488 -38.04 4.58 11.24
N ALA A 489 -38.00 4.37 9.93
CA ALA A 489 -38.32 3.11 9.28
C ALA A 489 -37.32 2.01 9.67
N ALA A 490 -36.04 2.30 9.65
CA ALA A 490 -34.96 1.41 10.05
C ALA A 490 -35.10 1.01 11.54
N ALA A 491 -35.38 1.96 12.44
CA ALA A 491 -35.64 1.71 13.86
C ALA A 491 -36.88 0.84 14.08
N ALA A 492 -37.96 1.06 13.32
CA ALA A 492 -39.15 0.23 13.38
C ALA A 492 -38.90 -1.22 12.93
N LEU A 493 -38.10 -1.44 11.90
CA LEU A 493 -37.67 -2.77 11.47
C LEU A 493 -36.80 -3.42 12.58
N ALA A 494 -35.81 -2.68 13.10
CA ALA A 494 -34.94 -3.16 14.17
C ALA A 494 -35.72 -3.58 15.44
N ALA A 495 -36.73 -2.80 15.85
CA ALA A 495 -37.55 -3.08 17.01
C ALA A 495 -38.29 -4.44 16.94
N THR A 496 -38.56 -4.95 15.74
CA THR A 496 -39.24 -6.24 15.53
C THR A 496 -38.27 -7.39 15.21
N SER A 497 -36.98 -7.10 15.12
CA SER A 497 -35.95 -8.06 14.79
C SER A 497 -35.21 -8.58 16.03
N THR A 498 -34.73 -9.83 15.98
CA THR A 498 -33.91 -10.43 17.04
C THR A 498 -32.56 -9.73 17.17
N VAL A 499 -31.98 -9.34 16.00
CA VAL A 499 -30.73 -8.61 15.90
C VAL A 499 -30.81 -7.61 14.75
N ALA A 500 -30.22 -6.45 14.91
CA ALA A 500 -30.02 -5.47 13.84
C ALA A 500 -28.53 -5.39 13.52
N ILE A 501 -28.19 -5.48 12.23
CA ILE A 501 -26.82 -5.29 11.71
C ILE A 501 -26.86 -4.03 10.85
N VAL A 502 -26.15 -2.99 11.29
CA VAL A 502 -26.06 -1.70 10.59
C VAL A 502 -24.71 -1.62 9.90
N PHE A 503 -24.73 -1.30 8.64
CA PHE A 503 -23.54 -1.02 7.84
C PHE A 503 -23.36 0.50 7.73
N GLU A 504 -22.22 1.00 8.16
CA GLU A 504 -21.76 2.37 7.92
C GLU A 504 -20.58 2.38 6.97
N SER A 505 -20.48 3.38 6.12
CA SER A 505 -19.40 3.49 5.16
C SER A 505 -18.95 4.92 4.98
N ASP A 506 -17.64 5.10 4.75
CA ASP A 506 -17.05 6.37 4.34
C ASP A 506 -16.14 6.14 3.14
N TRP A 507 -16.33 6.93 2.08
CA TRP A 507 -15.51 6.85 0.88
C TRP A 507 -14.34 7.83 0.97
N GLU A 508 -13.13 7.30 0.93
CA GLU A 508 -11.87 8.03 0.93
C GLU A 508 -11.18 7.85 -0.43
N SER A 509 -10.43 8.83 -0.85
CA SER A 509 -9.76 8.82 -2.16
C SER A 509 -8.54 9.72 -2.17
N GLU A 510 -7.59 9.36 -3.01
CA GLU A 510 -6.52 10.24 -3.42
C GLU A 510 -7.06 11.59 -3.86
N GLY A 511 -6.35 12.67 -3.50
CA GLY A 511 -6.68 14.04 -3.85
C GLY A 511 -7.66 14.74 -2.89
N MET A 512 -8.09 14.08 -1.83
CA MET A 512 -8.97 14.68 -0.82
C MET A 512 -8.66 14.17 0.58
N ASP A 513 -8.76 15.04 1.58
CA ASP A 513 -8.77 14.67 2.99
C ASP A 513 -10.17 14.77 3.56
N ARG A 514 -10.47 13.97 4.57
CA ARG A 514 -11.71 14.08 5.34
C ARG A 514 -11.72 15.39 6.13
N VAL A 515 -12.89 15.99 6.23
CA VAL A 515 -13.06 17.26 6.97
C VAL A 515 -12.86 17.04 8.48
N ASP A 516 -13.37 15.92 8.99
CA ASP A 516 -13.23 15.48 10.39
C ASP A 516 -13.15 13.95 10.46
N LEU A 517 -13.36 13.37 11.63
CA LEU A 517 -13.34 11.92 11.85
C LEU A 517 -14.74 11.32 12.01
N SER A 518 -15.80 12.03 11.66
CA SER A 518 -17.18 11.52 11.73
C SER A 518 -17.55 10.79 10.45
N PHE A 519 -18.44 9.82 10.54
CA PHE A 519 -19.04 9.25 9.34
C PHE A 519 -19.87 10.29 8.58
N PRO A 520 -19.92 10.25 7.25
CA PRO A 520 -20.64 11.25 6.47
C PRO A 520 -22.15 11.18 6.71
N SER A 521 -22.79 12.36 6.58
CA SER A 521 -24.24 12.51 6.60
C SER A 521 -24.90 12.09 7.94
N ALA A 522 -26.02 11.39 7.84
CA ALA A 522 -26.85 11.02 8.97
C ALA A 522 -26.56 9.60 9.51
N GLN A 523 -25.45 8.98 9.14
CA GLN A 523 -25.15 7.59 9.50
C GLN A 523 -25.06 7.41 11.04
N ASP A 524 -24.36 8.30 11.75
CA ASP A 524 -24.34 8.29 13.23
C ASP A 524 -25.76 8.38 13.84
N ALA A 525 -26.64 9.17 13.23
CA ALA A 525 -28.04 9.29 13.68
C ALA A 525 -28.85 8.02 13.39
N LEU A 526 -28.58 7.35 12.27
CA LEU A 526 -29.18 6.05 11.93
C LEU A 526 -28.81 5.00 12.97
N VAL A 527 -27.51 4.84 13.26
CA VAL A 527 -27.06 3.89 14.30
C VAL A 527 -27.66 4.21 15.65
N ALA A 528 -27.72 5.49 16.04
CA ALA A 528 -28.32 5.89 17.31
C ALA A 528 -29.82 5.53 17.40
N ALA A 529 -30.57 5.74 16.30
CA ALA A 529 -32.00 5.38 16.25
C ALA A 529 -32.21 3.86 16.30
N VAL A 530 -31.45 3.09 15.54
CA VAL A 530 -31.49 1.63 15.53
C VAL A 530 -31.10 1.05 16.89
N ALA A 531 -30.02 1.54 17.50
CA ALA A 531 -29.56 1.08 18.83
C ALA A 531 -30.55 1.40 19.94
N ALA A 532 -31.25 2.53 19.86
CA ALA A 532 -32.32 2.86 20.79
C ALA A 532 -33.55 1.91 20.68
N ALA A 533 -33.80 1.39 19.45
CA ALA A 533 -34.89 0.49 19.16
C ALA A 533 -34.58 -0.99 19.45
N ASN A 534 -33.30 -1.39 19.28
CA ASN A 534 -32.87 -2.77 19.48
C ASN A 534 -31.54 -2.85 20.24
N PRO A 535 -31.47 -3.39 21.46
CA PRO A 535 -30.25 -3.52 22.25
C PRO A 535 -29.25 -4.53 21.67
N HIS A 536 -29.68 -5.36 20.72
CA HIS A 536 -28.82 -6.32 19.99
C HIS A 536 -28.34 -5.74 18.65
N THR A 537 -27.99 -4.46 18.64
CA THR A 537 -27.44 -3.81 17.46
C THR A 537 -25.95 -4.11 17.32
N VAL A 538 -25.57 -4.58 16.14
CA VAL A 538 -24.21 -4.80 15.66
C VAL A 538 -23.92 -3.77 14.57
N VAL A 539 -22.75 -3.13 14.58
CA VAL A 539 -22.33 -2.21 13.52
C VAL A 539 -21.14 -2.82 12.78
N VAL A 540 -21.17 -2.76 11.46
CA VAL A 540 -20.07 -3.10 10.57
C VAL A 540 -19.64 -1.82 9.88
N LEU A 541 -18.35 -1.52 9.91
CA LEU A 541 -17.75 -0.32 9.36
C LEU A 541 -16.99 -0.67 8.07
N GLU A 542 -17.31 0.02 6.98
CA GLU A 542 -16.62 -0.07 5.68
C GLU A 542 -16.00 1.28 5.37
N ASN A 543 -14.72 1.47 5.71
CA ASN A 543 -14.03 2.75 5.62
C ASN A 543 -12.51 2.59 5.42
N GLY A 544 -11.83 3.72 5.14
CA GLY A 544 -10.40 3.73 4.88
C GLY A 544 -9.51 4.04 6.08
N GLY A 545 -10.07 4.41 7.24
CA GLY A 545 -9.25 4.83 8.37
C GLY A 545 -10.02 5.03 9.68
N ALA A 546 -9.41 5.71 10.65
CA ALA A 546 -10.00 5.89 11.98
C ALA A 546 -11.21 6.82 11.97
N HIS A 547 -12.29 6.44 12.68
CA HIS A 547 -13.50 7.24 12.87
C HIS A 547 -13.87 7.38 14.33
N VAL A 548 -14.53 8.47 14.69
CA VAL A 548 -15.19 8.63 15.99
C VAL A 548 -16.55 7.94 15.96
N MET A 549 -16.97 7.38 17.09
CA MET A 549 -18.19 6.58 17.21
C MET A 549 -19.04 7.09 18.38
N PRO A 550 -19.81 8.17 18.22
CA PRO A 550 -20.57 8.78 19.33
C PRO A 550 -21.63 7.82 19.92
N TRP A 551 -22.08 6.86 19.14
CA TRP A 551 -23.05 5.82 19.49
C TRP A 551 -22.42 4.56 20.11
N LEU A 552 -21.11 4.45 20.22
CA LEU A 552 -20.38 3.24 20.62
C LEU A 552 -20.90 2.64 21.95
N ALA A 553 -21.27 3.47 22.92
CA ALA A 553 -21.79 3.00 24.20
C ALA A 553 -23.10 2.20 24.07
N ASN A 554 -23.92 2.50 23.06
CA ASN A 554 -25.27 2.03 22.89
C ASN A 554 -25.45 0.77 22.04
N VAL A 555 -24.42 0.34 21.31
CA VAL A 555 -24.44 -0.85 20.47
C VAL A 555 -23.80 -2.04 21.16
N SER A 556 -24.17 -3.26 20.79
CA SER A 556 -23.64 -4.48 21.40
C SER A 556 -22.32 -4.94 20.83
N ALA A 557 -22.09 -4.77 19.54
CA ALA A 557 -20.83 -5.14 18.88
C ALA A 557 -20.47 -4.16 17.74
N VAL A 558 -19.18 -4.07 17.44
CA VAL A 558 -18.64 -3.31 16.31
C VAL A 558 -17.55 -4.12 15.66
N LEU A 559 -17.65 -4.32 14.35
CA LEU A 559 -16.66 -4.94 13.48
C LEU A 559 -16.15 -3.90 12.50
N GLU A 560 -14.85 -3.62 12.54
CA GLU A 560 -14.15 -2.84 11.54
C GLU A 560 -13.74 -3.75 10.38
N ALA A 561 -14.28 -3.51 9.21
CA ALA A 561 -14.06 -4.31 8.01
C ALA A 561 -13.25 -3.55 6.94
N TRP A 562 -12.81 -2.32 7.23
CA TRP A 562 -12.03 -1.50 6.31
C TRP A 562 -12.70 -1.38 4.93
N TYR A 563 -11.92 -1.36 3.83
CA TYR A 563 -12.41 -1.66 2.48
C TYR A 563 -12.16 -3.14 2.20
N PRO A 564 -13.20 -3.99 2.21
CA PRO A 564 -13.02 -5.43 2.41
C PRO A 564 -12.75 -6.21 1.11
N GLY A 565 -12.66 -5.53 -0.05
CA GLY A 565 -12.37 -6.14 -1.34
C GLY A 565 -13.48 -7.04 -1.91
N GLN A 566 -13.20 -7.65 -3.06
CA GLN A 566 -14.22 -8.37 -3.85
C GLN A 566 -14.86 -9.60 -3.18
N LYS A 567 -14.39 -10.02 -2.01
CA LYS A 567 -14.96 -11.11 -1.18
C LYS A 567 -15.43 -10.62 0.19
N GLY A 568 -15.41 -9.33 0.43
CA GLY A 568 -15.69 -8.71 1.72
C GLY A 568 -17.02 -9.13 2.32
N GLY A 569 -18.11 -9.15 1.56
CA GLY A 569 -19.42 -9.58 2.09
C GLY A 569 -19.43 -11.02 2.61
N THR A 570 -18.65 -11.93 1.97
CA THR A 570 -18.51 -13.31 2.46
C THR A 570 -17.66 -13.36 3.73
N ALA A 571 -16.54 -12.65 3.75
CA ALA A 571 -15.64 -12.55 4.91
C ALA A 571 -16.36 -11.95 6.13
N ILE A 572 -17.06 -10.84 5.94
CA ILE A 572 -17.91 -10.22 6.99
C ILE A 572 -18.92 -11.21 7.54
N ALA A 573 -19.65 -11.93 6.68
CA ALA A 573 -20.62 -12.92 7.12
C ALA A 573 -19.95 -14.06 7.92
N ASN A 574 -18.79 -14.57 7.48
CA ASN A 574 -18.02 -15.60 8.18
C ASN A 574 -17.60 -15.14 9.57
N LEU A 575 -17.16 -13.89 9.70
CA LEU A 575 -16.81 -13.28 10.99
C LEU A 575 -18.04 -13.13 11.87
N LEU A 576 -19.12 -12.50 11.39
CA LEU A 576 -20.34 -12.26 12.17
C LEU A 576 -20.97 -13.55 12.72
N PHE A 577 -20.88 -14.66 11.98
CA PHE A 577 -21.46 -15.95 12.36
C PHE A 577 -20.46 -16.96 12.92
N GLY A 578 -19.20 -16.56 13.12
CA GLY A 578 -18.18 -17.36 13.80
C GLY A 578 -17.68 -18.57 13.01
N ALA A 579 -17.84 -18.56 11.68
CA ALA A 579 -17.12 -19.48 10.80
C ALA A 579 -15.61 -19.20 10.86
N VAL A 580 -15.26 -17.93 11.04
CA VAL A 580 -13.91 -17.44 11.35
C VAL A 580 -13.96 -16.65 12.66
N ASN A 581 -12.94 -16.83 13.50
CA ASN A 581 -12.78 -16.06 14.73
C ASN A 581 -11.92 -14.83 14.45
N PRO A 582 -12.38 -13.59 14.69
CA PRO A 582 -11.59 -12.39 14.48
C PRO A 582 -10.22 -12.45 15.15
N SER A 583 -9.19 -12.03 14.44
CA SER A 583 -7.80 -12.00 14.94
C SER A 583 -7.06 -10.72 14.58
N GLY A 584 -7.69 -9.84 13.81
CA GLY A 584 -7.13 -8.56 13.42
C GLY A 584 -6.86 -7.64 14.62
N LYS A 585 -5.83 -6.82 14.49
CA LYS A 585 -5.42 -5.80 15.46
C LYS A 585 -5.25 -4.47 14.75
N LEU A 586 -5.69 -3.39 15.35
CA LEU A 586 -5.60 -2.06 14.76
C LEU A 586 -4.14 -1.69 14.43
N PRO A 587 -3.81 -1.38 13.18
CA PRO A 587 -2.50 -0.87 12.79
C PRO A 587 -2.41 0.66 12.97
N ILE A 588 -3.49 1.28 13.44
CA ILE A 588 -3.63 2.71 13.71
C ILE A 588 -4.41 2.94 15.00
N THR A 589 -4.14 4.07 15.64
CA THR A 589 -4.90 4.55 16.80
C THR A 589 -6.22 5.20 16.36
N PHE A 590 -7.32 4.88 17.00
CA PHE A 590 -8.61 5.57 16.79
C PHE A 590 -8.74 6.69 17.81
N PRO A 591 -8.74 7.96 17.40
CA PRO A 591 -8.94 9.11 18.29
C PRO A 591 -10.34 9.11 18.93
N ALA A 592 -10.46 9.56 20.16
CA ALA A 592 -11.77 9.82 20.75
C ALA A 592 -12.41 11.12 20.21
N SER A 593 -11.60 12.01 19.67
CA SER A 593 -12.06 13.25 19.02
C SER A 593 -10.91 13.89 18.22
N VAL A 594 -11.24 14.73 17.24
CA VAL A 594 -10.30 15.53 16.46
C VAL A 594 -9.37 16.38 17.34
N SER A 595 -9.84 16.80 18.53
CA SER A 595 -9.04 17.62 19.46
C SER A 595 -7.84 16.87 20.07
N GLN A 596 -7.74 15.55 19.91
CA GLN A 596 -6.59 14.75 20.34
C GLN A 596 -5.47 14.73 19.30
N LEU A 597 -5.74 15.14 18.05
CA LEU A 597 -4.74 15.14 16.98
C LEU A 597 -3.70 16.22 17.21
N PRO A 598 -2.45 16.03 16.76
CA PRO A 598 -1.42 17.08 16.78
C PRO A 598 -1.86 18.36 16.06
N ARG A 599 -2.61 18.23 14.98
CA ARG A 599 -3.21 19.29 14.19
C ARG A 599 -4.73 19.14 14.12
N PRO A 600 -5.49 19.66 15.11
CA PRO A 600 -6.95 19.56 15.10
C PRO A 600 -7.62 20.19 13.87
N VAL A 601 -6.95 21.14 13.23
CA VAL A 601 -7.38 21.77 11.96
C VAL A 601 -6.35 21.42 10.90
N ILE A 602 -6.82 20.83 9.78
CA ILE A 602 -5.95 20.53 8.64
C ILE A 602 -5.48 21.85 8.02
N PRO A 603 -4.17 22.06 7.85
CA PRO A 603 -3.67 23.18 7.06
C PRO A 603 -4.14 23.05 5.61
N ILE A 604 -4.72 24.09 5.04
CA ILE A 604 -5.19 24.11 3.65
C ILE A 604 -4.50 25.24 2.88
N PRO A 605 -4.27 25.07 1.56
CA PRO A 605 -3.70 26.13 0.74
C PRO A 605 -4.63 27.34 0.68
N THR A 606 -4.07 28.52 0.82
CA THR A 606 -4.76 29.82 0.62
C THR A 606 -4.55 30.37 -0.79
N SER A 607 -3.72 29.72 -1.59
CA SER A 607 -3.33 30.05 -2.96
C SER A 607 -3.28 28.77 -3.80
N THR A 608 -3.45 28.88 -5.09
CA THR A 608 -3.29 27.77 -6.05
C THR A 608 -1.85 27.61 -6.57
N THR A 609 -0.93 28.48 -6.13
CA THR A 609 0.46 28.54 -6.64
C THR A 609 1.51 28.74 -5.56
N GLU A 610 1.10 29.07 -4.33
CA GLU A 610 2.04 29.32 -3.23
C GLU A 610 2.03 28.15 -2.25
N ALA A 611 3.22 27.68 -1.88
CA ALA A 611 3.38 26.66 -0.87
C ALA A 611 2.85 27.11 0.50
N PHE A 612 2.30 26.18 1.26
CA PHE A 612 1.83 26.39 2.63
C PHE A 612 2.49 25.37 3.56
N ASN A 613 2.71 25.76 4.82
CA ASN A 613 3.41 24.91 5.76
C ASN A 613 2.46 23.95 6.47
N VAL A 614 2.90 22.68 6.56
CA VAL A 614 2.36 21.65 7.44
C VAL A 614 3.42 21.36 8.49
N ASP A 615 3.13 21.71 9.75
CA ASP A 615 4.12 21.64 10.82
C ASP A 615 4.10 20.27 11.51
N TYR A 616 4.99 19.37 11.10
CA TYR A 616 5.23 18.06 11.71
C TYR A 616 6.19 18.08 12.89
N THR A 617 6.75 19.27 13.24
CA THR A 617 7.58 19.41 14.45
C THR A 617 6.74 19.36 15.73
N ILE A 618 5.41 19.51 15.64
CA ILE A 618 4.48 19.49 16.78
C ILE A 618 4.55 18.12 17.48
N GLU A 619 4.39 17.04 16.74
CA GLU A 619 4.53 15.67 17.27
C GLU A 619 5.94 15.14 17.11
N GLY A 620 6.72 15.65 16.16
CA GLY A 620 8.07 15.17 15.87
C GLY A 620 8.07 13.69 15.47
N PHE A 621 8.83 12.87 16.18
CA PHE A 621 8.86 11.42 15.99
C PHE A 621 7.77 10.67 16.78
N ASN A 622 6.96 11.36 17.59
CA ASN A 622 5.85 10.75 18.33
C ASN A 622 4.61 10.59 17.44
N VAL A 623 4.71 9.83 16.35
CA VAL A 623 3.61 9.58 15.43
C VAL A 623 2.69 8.51 16.00
N GLY A 624 1.35 8.65 15.77
CA GLY A 624 0.36 7.68 16.17
C GLY A 624 0.31 7.45 17.69
N TYR A 625 0.24 6.18 18.15
CA TYR A 625 0.14 5.83 19.57
C TYR A 625 1.21 6.48 20.45
N LYS A 626 2.41 6.75 19.91
CA LYS A 626 3.50 7.42 20.64
C LYS A 626 3.12 8.83 21.06
N TRP A 627 2.31 9.54 20.25
CA TRP A 627 1.75 10.84 20.60
C TRP A 627 0.77 10.72 21.77
N TYR A 628 -0.17 9.76 21.71
CA TYR A 628 -1.14 9.55 22.79
C TYR A 628 -0.46 9.22 24.10
N GLU A 629 0.57 8.40 24.08
CA GLU A 629 1.38 8.06 25.25
C GLU A 629 2.18 9.25 25.79
N ALA A 630 2.87 9.98 24.91
CA ALA A 630 3.66 11.15 25.28
C ALA A 630 2.80 12.28 25.88
N GLN A 631 1.56 12.44 25.39
CA GLN A 631 0.61 13.44 25.86
C GLN A 631 -0.33 12.91 26.96
N ASN A 632 -0.20 11.62 27.35
CA ASN A 632 -1.10 10.95 28.30
C ASN A 632 -2.58 11.09 27.90
N LEU A 633 -2.89 10.93 26.60
CA LEU A 633 -4.24 10.94 26.03
C LEU A 633 -4.82 9.53 26.00
N GLN A 634 -6.15 9.43 26.19
CA GLN A 634 -6.87 8.16 26.05
C GLN A 634 -7.59 8.15 24.70
N PRO A 635 -7.16 7.33 23.72
CA PRO A 635 -7.85 7.19 22.44
C PRO A 635 -9.17 6.43 22.61
N LEU A 636 -9.99 6.41 21.57
CA LEU A 636 -11.19 5.57 21.50
C LEU A 636 -10.79 4.09 21.46
N PHE A 637 -9.81 3.74 20.61
CA PHE A 637 -9.14 2.45 20.59
C PHE A 637 -7.65 2.64 20.37
N ALA A 638 -6.85 1.90 21.12
CA ALA A 638 -5.40 1.99 21.07
C ALA A 638 -4.81 1.22 19.85
N PHE A 639 -3.64 1.59 19.41
CA PHE A 639 -2.83 0.82 18.47
C PHE A 639 -2.64 -0.63 18.97
N GLY A 640 -2.76 -1.59 18.08
CA GLY A 640 -2.65 -3.02 18.40
C GLY A 640 -3.90 -3.63 19.04
N TYR A 641 -4.96 -2.84 19.30
CA TYR A 641 -6.20 -3.34 19.89
C TYR A 641 -7.01 -4.19 18.91
N GLY A 642 -7.69 -5.21 19.43
CA GLY A 642 -8.63 -6.07 18.71
C GLY A 642 -9.07 -7.23 19.59
N LEU A 643 -10.36 -7.55 19.54
CA LEU A 643 -11.00 -8.62 20.33
C LEU A 643 -11.04 -9.94 19.52
N SER A 644 -11.33 -11.01 20.24
CA SER A 644 -11.56 -12.35 19.69
C SER A 644 -12.80 -12.96 20.34
N TYR A 645 -13.40 -13.99 19.75
CA TYR A 645 -14.46 -14.80 20.36
C TYR A 645 -13.95 -15.74 21.44
N THR A 646 -12.64 -15.76 21.66
CA THR A 646 -11.98 -16.46 22.76
C THR A 646 -11.16 -15.49 23.59
N THR A 647 -10.54 -15.98 24.65
CA THR A 647 -9.70 -15.16 25.53
C THR A 647 -8.29 -15.75 25.60
N PHE A 648 -7.30 -14.87 25.81
CA PHE A 648 -5.92 -15.28 25.91
C PHE A 648 -5.26 -14.75 27.17
N SER A 649 -4.20 -15.41 27.61
CA SER A 649 -3.31 -14.90 28.65
C SER A 649 -1.86 -14.98 28.18
N ILE A 650 -1.11 -13.91 28.43
CA ILE A 650 0.34 -13.84 28.23
C ILE A 650 0.99 -13.90 29.60
N THR A 651 1.84 -14.90 29.83
CA THR A 651 2.40 -15.20 31.16
C THR A 651 3.87 -15.55 31.10
N ASN A 652 4.53 -15.46 32.28
CA ASN A 652 5.95 -15.83 32.47
C ASN A 652 6.93 -15.17 31.49
N PRO A 653 6.87 -13.84 31.30
CA PRO A 653 7.85 -13.18 30.48
C PRO A 653 9.24 -13.30 31.09
N GLN A 654 10.24 -13.54 30.24
CA GLN A 654 11.66 -13.60 30.59
C GLN A 654 12.45 -12.81 29.55
N VAL A 655 13.20 -11.80 29.99
CA VAL A 655 14.09 -11.01 29.15
C VAL A 655 15.51 -11.54 29.29
N THR A 656 16.14 -11.85 28.18
CA THR A 656 17.53 -12.32 28.11
C THR A 656 18.30 -11.39 27.20
N PRO A 657 19.11 -10.46 27.75
CA PRO A 657 19.97 -9.60 26.94
C PRO A 657 21.05 -10.42 26.24
N ASP A 658 21.49 -9.96 25.07
CA ASP A 658 22.66 -10.50 24.38
C ASP A 658 23.96 -10.19 25.13
N SER A 659 25.06 -10.71 24.64
CA SER A 659 26.39 -10.41 25.19
C SER A 659 27.30 -9.84 24.08
N PRO A 660 27.55 -8.52 24.10
CA PRO A 660 27.07 -7.50 25.03
C PRO A 660 25.59 -7.14 24.84
N PRO A 661 24.92 -6.56 25.86
CA PRO A 661 23.51 -6.16 25.78
C PRO A 661 23.18 -5.12 24.68
N SER A 662 24.18 -4.40 24.20
CA SER A 662 24.06 -3.47 23.07
C SER A 662 23.77 -4.16 21.72
N ASN A 663 23.90 -5.50 21.63
CA ASN A 663 23.60 -6.25 20.42
C ASN A 663 22.11 -6.60 20.29
N GLY A 664 21.35 -6.52 21.40
CA GLY A 664 19.93 -6.85 21.40
C GLY A 664 19.50 -7.66 22.62
N PHE A 665 18.35 -8.30 22.48
CA PHE A 665 17.79 -9.17 23.52
C PHE A 665 16.77 -10.15 22.95
N GLN A 666 16.47 -11.18 23.72
CA GLN A 666 15.32 -12.04 23.49
C GLN A 666 14.30 -11.87 24.62
N VAL A 667 13.03 -11.89 24.27
CA VAL A 667 11.96 -12.01 25.25
C VAL A 667 11.14 -13.26 24.96
N SER A 668 11.05 -14.15 25.96
CA SER A 668 10.24 -15.36 25.88
C SER A 668 9.07 -15.28 26.86
N PHE A 669 7.90 -15.79 26.46
CA PHE A 669 6.68 -15.84 27.26
C PHE A 669 5.78 -16.96 26.76
N ASN A 670 4.73 -17.27 27.55
CA ASN A 670 3.72 -18.22 27.14
C ASN A 670 2.43 -17.50 26.73
N VAL A 671 1.86 -17.88 25.59
CA VAL A 671 0.50 -17.48 25.19
C VAL A 671 -0.41 -18.67 25.38
N THR A 672 -1.50 -18.50 26.11
CA THR A 672 -2.49 -19.57 26.40
C THR A 672 -3.87 -19.11 25.95
N ASN A 673 -4.58 -19.91 25.15
CA ASN A 673 -6.00 -19.73 24.90
C ASN A 673 -6.78 -20.20 26.14
N THR A 674 -7.36 -19.25 26.86
CA THR A 674 -8.09 -19.48 28.13
C THR A 674 -9.61 -19.63 27.92
N GLY A 675 -10.09 -19.43 26.68
CA GLY A 675 -11.48 -19.56 26.33
C GLY A 675 -11.83 -20.95 25.74
N ASN A 676 -12.96 -21.02 25.06
CA ASN A 676 -13.58 -22.26 24.60
C ASN A 676 -13.66 -22.43 23.08
N GLN A 677 -13.08 -21.49 22.32
CA GLN A 677 -12.99 -21.52 20.86
C GLN A 677 -11.53 -21.45 20.42
N ALA A 678 -11.20 -22.02 19.25
CA ALA A 678 -9.90 -21.78 18.62
C ALA A 678 -9.79 -20.31 18.16
N GLY A 679 -8.62 -19.72 18.28
CA GLY A 679 -8.39 -18.34 17.84
C GLY A 679 -6.92 -17.99 17.81
N ALA A 680 -6.59 -16.91 17.14
CA ALA A 680 -5.24 -16.36 17.11
C ALA A 680 -5.13 -15.13 18.00
N GLU A 681 -3.97 -14.96 18.63
CA GLU A 681 -3.57 -13.77 19.39
C GLU A 681 -2.28 -13.22 18.84
N VAL A 682 -2.17 -11.89 18.81
CA VAL A 682 -0.94 -11.16 18.48
C VAL A 682 -0.31 -10.67 19.79
N ALA A 683 0.74 -11.35 20.21
CA ALA A 683 1.54 -10.92 21.35
C ALA A 683 2.57 -9.87 20.88
N GLN A 684 2.49 -8.67 21.42
CA GLN A 684 3.26 -7.49 21.03
C GLN A 684 4.34 -7.20 22.06
N VAL A 685 5.54 -6.83 21.58
CA VAL A 685 6.70 -6.48 22.39
C VAL A 685 7.07 -5.03 22.15
N TYR A 686 7.11 -4.26 23.24
CA TYR A 686 7.49 -2.86 23.21
C TYR A 686 8.74 -2.63 24.05
N LEU A 687 9.49 -1.59 23.71
CA LEU A 687 10.74 -1.22 24.37
C LEU A 687 10.72 0.25 24.76
N GLY A 688 10.87 0.52 26.06
CA GLY A 688 11.21 1.84 26.59
C GLY A 688 12.71 2.02 26.63
N LEU A 689 13.21 3.07 25.97
CA LEU A 689 14.61 3.44 25.97
C LEU A 689 15.01 4.17 27.26
N PRO A 690 16.32 4.33 27.55
CA PRO A 690 16.80 5.05 28.73
C PRO A 690 16.24 6.46 28.83
N SER A 691 15.89 6.88 30.03
CA SER A 691 15.33 8.22 30.26
C SER A 691 16.37 9.32 29.97
N GLY A 692 15.87 10.51 29.55
CA GLY A 692 16.71 11.70 29.35
C GLY A 692 17.20 11.91 27.92
N ILE A 693 16.89 11.00 26.99
CA ILE A 693 17.21 11.14 25.55
C ILE A 693 16.02 11.67 24.72
N GLY A 694 14.88 11.89 25.36
CA GLY A 694 13.69 12.49 24.73
C GLY A 694 12.81 11.52 23.93
N GLU A 695 13.01 10.20 24.09
CA GLU A 695 12.21 9.17 23.44
C GLU A 695 10.78 9.05 24.02
N PRO A 696 9.81 8.51 23.23
CA PRO A 696 8.51 8.18 23.75
C PRO A 696 8.60 7.14 24.86
N PRO A 697 7.56 6.96 25.70
CA PRO A 697 7.56 6.00 26.78
C PRO A 697 7.90 4.58 26.34
N MET A 698 7.45 4.21 25.14
CA MET A 698 7.81 2.93 24.49
C MET A 698 7.59 2.98 22.97
N ARG A 699 8.17 2.02 22.26
CA ARG A 699 7.98 1.76 20.83
C ARG A 699 7.86 0.27 20.55
N LEU A 700 7.11 -0.09 19.52
CA LEU A 700 7.00 -1.48 19.05
C LEU A 700 8.37 -1.95 18.52
N VAL A 701 8.80 -3.14 18.94
CA VAL A 701 10.09 -3.73 18.51
C VAL A 701 9.97 -5.19 18.09
N GLY A 702 8.75 -5.76 18.14
CA GLY A 702 8.51 -7.12 17.69
C GLY A 702 7.12 -7.61 18.06
N TRP A 703 6.67 -8.65 17.40
CA TRP A 703 5.40 -9.33 17.70
C TRP A 703 5.43 -10.80 17.28
N SER A 704 4.40 -11.54 17.70
CA SER A 704 4.17 -12.91 17.22
C SER A 704 2.68 -13.21 17.22
N LYS A 705 2.14 -13.63 16.07
CA LYS A 705 0.78 -14.12 15.93
C LYS A 705 0.75 -15.63 16.12
N VAL A 706 -0.09 -16.12 17.02
CA VAL A 706 -0.18 -17.55 17.34
C VAL A 706 -1.63 -18.02 17.33
N LEU A 707 -1.91 -19.10 16.58
CA LEU A 707 -3.21 -19.76 16.52
C LEU A 707 -3.27 -20.89 17.54
N LEU A 708 -4.20 -20.85 18.48
CA LEU A 708 -4.30 -21.78 19.58
C LEU A 708 -5.69 -22.43 19.69
N GLN A 709 -5.73 -23.74 19.90
CA GLN A 709 -6.93 -24.48 20.29
C GLN A 709 -7.34 -24.13 21.73
N PRO A 710 -8.60 -24.33 22.13
CA PRO A 710 -9.04 -24.12 23.50
C PRO A 710 -8.15 -24.84 24.53
N GLY A 711 -7.67 -24.11 25.52
CA GLY A 711 -6.76 -24.62 26.56
C GLY A 711 -5.32 -24.88 26.11
N ALA A 712 -4.99 -24.70 24.82
CA ALA A 712 -3.64 -24.85 24.34
C ALA A 712 -2.74 -23.67 24.77
N GLN A 713 -1.48 -24.00 25.00
CA GLN A 713 -0.42 -23.04 25.32
C GLN A 713 0.73 -23.19 24.32
N GLN A 714 1.30 -22.07 23.92
CA GLN A 714 2.52 -22.01 23.11
C GLN A 714 3.57 -21.11 23.78
N ALA A 715 4.79 -21.60 23.85
CA ALA A 715 5.93 -20.74 24.20
C ALA A 715 6.32 -19.94 22.96
N VAL A 716 6.47 -18.65 23.14
CA VAL A 716 6.85 -17.67 22.11
C VAL A 716 8.19 -17.06 22.52
N THR A 717 9.06 -16.83 21.57
CA THR A 717 10.28 -16.05 21.72
C THR A 717 10.34 -15.01 20.62
N VAL A 718 10.45 -13.75 20.99
CA VAL A 718 10.72 -12.63 20.09
C VAL A 718 12.17 -12.22 20.27
N THR A 719 12.93 -12.19 19.18
CA THR A 719 14.32 -11.74 19.14
C THR A 719 14.37 -10.33 18.59
N VAL A 720 15.04 -9.44 19.31
CA VAL A 720 15.25 -8.05 18.92
C VAL A 720 16.73 -7.84 18.69
N ASP A 721 17.12 -7.67 17.43
CA ASP A 721 18.49 -7.45 16.99
C ASP A 721 18.75 -5.94 16.85
N ALA A 722 19.72 -5.43 17.59
CA ALA A 722 20.09 -4.01 17.55
C ALA A 722 20.64 -3.56 16.19
N THR A 723 21.08 -4.50 15.34
CA THR A 723 21.62 -4.21 14.00
C THR A 723 20.55 -4.21 12.90
N SER A 724 19.29 -4.53 13.25
CA SER A 724 18.20 -4.47 12.30
C SER A 724 17.94 -3.05 11.81
N SER A 725 17.34 -2.93 10.62
CA SER A 725 17.00 -1.64 10.00
C SER A 725 15.96 -0.81 10.78
N SER A 726 15.28 -1.42 11.75
CA SER A 726 14.36 -0.71 12.65
C SER A 726 15.07 -0.01 13.82
N HIS A 727 16.38 -0.20 13.99
CA HIS A 727 17.23 0.44 15.04
C HIS A 727 16.61 0.39 16.46
N PRO A 728 16.14 -0.76 16.94
CA PRO A 728 15.24 -0.85 18.10
C PRO A 728 15.83 -0.31 19.40
N LEU A 729 17.17 -0.36 19.59
CA LEU A 729 17.87 0.12 20.76
C LEU A 729 18.47 1.53 20.59
N SER A 730 18.30 2.14 19.41
CA SER A 730 19.00 3.37 19.04
C SER A 730 18.04 4.56 18.95
N TYR A 731 18.60 5.75 19.06
CA TYR A 731 17.99 7.01 18.68
C TYR A 731 18.88 7.71 17.64
N TRP A 732 18.32 8.62 16.86
CA TRP A 732 19.11 9.42 15.93
C TRP A 732 19.79 10.57 16.62
N SER A 733 21.12 10.58 16.60
CA SER A 733 21.94 11.66 17.18
C SER A 733 22.32 12.67 16.10
N THR A 734 21.79 13.87 16.19
CA THR A 734 22.15 14.98 15.29
C THR A 734 23.60 15.44 15.47
N SER A 735 24.20 15.17 16.65
CA SER A 735 25.59 15.52 16.91
C SER A 735 26.61 14.60 16.22
N THR A 736 26.25 13.33 16.03
CA THR A 736 27.06 12.33 15.33
C THR A 736 26.58 12.06 13.91
N ASN A 737 25.41 12.60 13.56
CA ASN A 737 24.68 12.34 12.32
C ASN A 737 24.52 10.82 12.05
N GLY A 738 23.97 10.10 13.03
CA GLY A 738 23.83 8.65 12.94
C GLY A 738 23.06 8.04 14.10
N TRP A 739 22.70 6.76 13.93
CA TRP A 739 22.05 5.97 14.97
C TRP A 739 23.01 5.65 16.11
N VAL A 740 22.56 5.84 17.34
CA VAL A 740 23.34 5.64 18.56
C VAL A 740 22.55 4.79 19.54
N VAL A 741 23.10 3.66 19.95
CA VAL A 741 22.54 2.87 21.06
C VAL A 741 22.71 3.68 22.35
N ALA A 742 21.59 3.97 23.01
CA ALA A 742 21.62 4.79 24.22
C ALA A 742 22.20 4.02 25.42
N PRO A 743 23.17 4.55 26.15
CA PRO A 743 23.59 3.92 27.40
C PRO A 743 22.53 4.13 28.49
N GLY A 744 22.29 3.10 29.31
CA GLY A 744 21.35 3.16 30.41
C GLY A 744 20.41 1.97 30.51
N ASP A 745 19.31 2.13 31.25
CA ASP A 745 18.36 1.05 31.54
C ASP A 745 17.21 1.05 30.52
N TYR A 746 17.03 -0.09 29.88
CA TYR A 746 15.93 -0.37 28.96
C TYR A 746 14.84 -1.17 29.66
N THR A 747 13.58 -0.87 29.37
CA THR A 747 12.42 -1.62 29.90
C THR A 747 11.68 -2.30 28.77
N VAL A 748 11.55 -3.63 28.86
CA VAL A 748 10.78 -4.43 27.91
C VAL A 748 9.38 -4.60 28.43
N TYR A 749 8.38 -4.40 27.55
CA TYR A 749 6.97 -4.61 27.84
C TYR A 749 6.40 -5.69 26.89
N VAL A 750 5.44 -6.46 27.39
CA VAL A 750 4.70 -7.46 26.59
C VAL A 750 3.21 -7.30 26.84
N GLY A 751 2.42 -7.35 25.77
CA GLY A 751 0.98 -7.23 25.83
C GLY A 751 0.30 -7.59 24.51
N ASN A 752 -0.92 -7.08 24.29
CA ASN A 752 -1.69 -7.30 23.06
C ASN A 752 -2.31 -6.01 22.47
N SER A 753 -1.92 -4.86 23.02
CA SER A 753 -2.15 -3.51 22.48
C SER A 753 -1.23 -2.53 23.20
N SER A 754 -1.03 -1.33 22.66
CA SER A 754 -0.15 -0.32 23.28
C SER A 754 -0.64 0.11 24.68
N ASP A 755 -1.94 0.10 24.94
CA ASP A 755 -2.55 0.43 26.22
C ASP A 755 -2.72 -0.77 27.18
N ASN A 756 -2.43 -2.00 26.72
CA ASN A 756 -2.53 -3.22 27.52
C ASN A 756 -1.23 -4.02 27.53
N VAL A 757 -0.17 -3.38 28.01
CA VAL A 757 1.16 -3.97 28.17
C VAL A 757 1.56 -4.07 29.64
N LYS A 758 2.47 -4.98 29.96
CA LYS A 758 3.08 -5.12 31.28
C LYS A 758 4.57 -5.19 31.17
N PRO A 759 5.32 -4.62 32.13
CA PRO A 759 6.77 -4.80 32.21
C PRO A 759 7.12 -6.28 32.26
N ALA A 760 7.98 -6.71 31.34
CA ALA A 760 8.52 -8.06 31.24
C ALA A 760 9.88 -8.20 31.93
N GLY A 761 10.66 -7.12 31.94
CA GLY A 761 11.98 -7.05 32.55
C GLY A 761 12.74 -5.81 32.12
N THR A 762 13.93 -5.65 32.69
CA THR A 762 14.85 -4.57 32.34
C THR A 762 16.26 -5.12 32.09
N PHE A 763 17.02 -4.40 31.25
CA PHE A 763 18.45 -4.69 31.08
C PHE A 763 19.20 -3.37 30.93
N HIS A 764 20.51 -3.41 31.18
CA HIS A 764 21.40 -2.24 31.17
C HIS A 764 22.40 -2.33 30.01
N VAL A 765 22.52 -1.26 29.26
CA VAL A 765 23.57 -1.05 28.24
C VAL A 765 24.57 -0.04 28.81
N GLY A 766 25.83 -0.43 28.92
CA GLY A 766 26.89 0.39 29.48
C GLY A 766 27.59 1.31 28.52
#